data_73c4c534bb12767d80b0a938f6ad974d
#
_entry.id   73c4c534bb12767d80b0a938f6ad974d
#
_cell.length_a   1.000
_cell.length_b   1.000
_cell.length_c   1.000
_cell.angle_alpha   90.00
_cell.angle_beta   90.00
_cell.angle_gamma   90.00
#
_symmetry.space_group_name_H-M   'P 1'
#
loop_
_entity.id
_entity.type
_entity.pdbx_description
1 polymer ?
#
loop_
_entity_poly.entity_id
_entity_poly.type
_entity_poly.pdbx_seq_one_letter_code
_entity_poly.pdbx_strand_id
1 'polypeptide(L)'
;MDIDRRGFLKGALGLGALAAAGATVGGCAPSSASDANAAVNGTFEGVGQGMQGDIKVSIDVSSGVITNVEVVEAKETPYVAEVALERIPAQIVEHQTTSVDTVTGATLCSMGIMTAAEDAAKNAGLDMGALKKNAFTASPGPDETWDTDVLVIGGGGAAWSAAITAAQAGSKVTLIEKGSVFGGNTMMAGAAFNAVDPDAQAIMRLSAAQKGTLDGYLALSVDDPALKFDQFPEWKDVLVNLQGEISAYYAANEGKTPGVDLPGFDSVSLHMWHIYVGGLREMSDGTWIASDIDLARTLAENALGTFEWMDAQNMECVYGSKATEGLYTVLGAMWPRTHTFVQGKDRITRLREAAEKVGVSSYAETAAKQLLTDGGAVVGAVAERSDGTKITINAVQGVVLACGGYCANPAMVKKYDKYWGDDLSDTTLTTNMGTNEGDGIVMAQEIGAATTGLEVAQMMPSSSPVKGTMTDGVWGDASEQIWIDGAGNRFVDEYAERDVLAKASLKLDNGIFYILYAGAADETGWVKGAEYEGTAPSGSIKDFVESGQVWYGETLEELAEASKNPAAGVAPGFSADALRSTIETYNRYFENQKDEDFGKEVISGAVDIDAVESTEGVGFVISPRRASLHHTMGGVVIDTEAHVLDEQGQIIEGLFAAGEVTGGIHAGNRLGGNAIADIFTFGQIAGRGVSAR
;
A
#
# COMPACT_ATOMS: atom_id res chain seq x y z
N MET A 1 6.55 27.85 -6.11
CA MET A 1 5.94 27.84 -7.46
C MET A 1 4.58 27.19 -7.30
N ASP A 2 3.51 27.97 -7.35
CA ASP A 2 2.16 27.43 -7.32
C ASP A 2 1.93 26.54 -8.54
N ILE A 3 1.79 25.24 -8.29
CA ILE A 3 1.36 24.28 -9.32
C ILE A 3 -0.18 24.29 -9.26
N ASP A 4 -0.76 24.96 -10.25
CA ASP A 4 -2.20 25.10 -10.43
C ASP A 4 -2.87 23.70 -10.55
N ARG A 5 -3.70 23.34 -9.57
CA ARG A 5 -4.54 22.12 -9.53
C ARG A 5 -5.42 21.92 -10.78
N ARG A 6 -5.59 22.98 -11.61
CA ARG A 6 -6.33 22.93 -12.88
C ARG A 6 -5.52 22.31 -14.04
N GLY A 7 -4.22 22.15 -13.89
CA GLY A 7 -3.36 21.51 -14.91
C GLY A 7 -3.49 19.99 -14.93
N PHE A 8 -3.70 19.36 -13.77
CA PHE A 8 -3.82 17.91 -13.63
C PHE A 8 -5.10 17.33 -14.28
N LEU A 9 -6.20 18.09 -14.23
CA LEU A 9 -7.48 17.67 -14.83
C LEU A 9 -7.52 17.70 -16.36
N LYS A 10 -6.53 18.30 -17.04
CA LYS A 10 -6.50 18.36 -18.51
C LYS A 10 -5.80 17.15 -19.17
N GLY A 11 -5.05 16.37 -18.42
CA GLY A 11 -4.36 15.16 -18.92
C GLY A 11 -5.26 13.92 -18.99
N ALA A 12 -6.30 13.84 -18.17
CA ALA A 12 -7.18 12.66 -18.07
C ALA A 12 -8.35 12.64 -19.08
N LEU A 13 -8.52 13.68 -19.89
CA LEU A 13 -9.63 13.81 -20.85
C LEU A 13 -9.26 13.51 -22.32
N GLY A 14 -8.14 12.86 -22.56
CA GLY A 14 -7.54 12.67 -23.90
C GLY A 14 -7.78 11.35 -24.60
N LEU A 15 -8.62 10.45 -24.12
CA LEU A 15 -8.90 9.16 -24.79
C LEU A 15 -10.38 8.85 -24.82
N GLY A 16 -11.07 9.26 -25.89
CA GLY A 16 -12.45 8.82 -26.11
C GLY A 16 -13.27 9.70 -27.04
N ALA A 17 -12.83 9.90 -28.26
CA ALA A 17 -13.70 10.45 -29.33
C ALA A 17 -13.35 9.83 -30.68
N LEU A 18 -14.09 8.82 -31.09
CA LEU A 18 -14.23 8.45 -32.50
C LEU A 18 -15.63 7.89 -32.77
N ALA A 19 -16.27 8.61 -33.72
CA ALA A 19 -17.33 8.22 -34.64
C ALA A 19 -18.79 8.26 -34.19
N ALA A 20 -19.53 9.25 -34.69
CA ALA A 20 -20.42 9.01 -35.84
C ALA A 20 -21.02 10.32 -36.35
N ALA A 21 -20.79 10.61 -37.61
CA ALA A 21 -21.44 11.68 -38.37
C ALA A 21 -22.76 11.21 -38.92
N GLY A 22 -23.80 12.02 -38.83
CA GLY A 22 -25.06 11.83 -39.51
C GLY A 22 -25.87 13.14 -39.46
N ALA A 23 -25.78 13.89 -40.55
CA ALA A 23 -26.47 15.14 -40.72
C ALA A 23 -27.93 14.98 -41.10
N THR A 24 -28.83 15.81 -40.55
CA THR A 24 -29.97 16.34 -41.31
C THR A 24 -30.34 17.75 -40.75
N VAL A 25 -30.49 18.65 -41.70
CA VAL A 25 -30.86 20.07 -41.57
C VAL A 25 -32.34 20.21 -41.41
N GLY A 26 -32.80 21.14 -40.57
CA GLY A 26 -34.22 21.54 -40.53
C GLY A 26 -34.52 22.63 -39.52
N GLY A 27 -34.58 23.88 -39.97
CA GLY A 27 -35.55 24.90 -39.65
C GLY A 27 -35.54 25.59 -38.27
N CYS A 28 -35.14 26.85 -38.28
CA CYS A 28 -35.28 27.83 -37.18
C CYS A 28 -36.74 28.19 -36.83
N ALA A 29 -37.00 28.27 -35.52
CA ALA A 29 -37.90 29.28 -34.93
C ALA A 29 -37.45 29.55 -33.49
N PRO A 30 -37.40 30.79 -33.01
CA PRO A 30 -37.05 31.12 -31.63
C PRO A 30 -38.21 30.85 -30.72
N SER A 31 -38.14 29.87 -29.84
CA SER A 31 -39.07 29.70 -28.74
C SER A 31 -38.40 30.12 -27.43
N SER A 32 -39.08 30.99 -26.74
CA SER A 32 -38.87 31.47 -25.39
C SER A 32 -38.32 30.41 -24.43
N ALA A 33 -37.20 30.74 -23.75
CA ALA A 33 -36.73 30.03 -22.59
C ALA A 33 -37.79 30.18 -21.46
N SER A 34 -38.64 29.19 -21.28
CA SER A 34 -39.54 29.07 -20.15
C SER A 34 -39.82 27.60 -19.86
N ASP A 35 -39.48 27.18 -18.66
CA ASP A 35 -40.05 26.03 -17.94
C ASP A 35 -39.88 24.62 -18.52
N ALA A 36 -38.78 24.29 -19.19
CA ALA A 36 -38.54 22.94 -19.70
C ALA A 36 -38.44 21.89 -18.55
N ASN A 37 -37.92 22.27 -17.39
CA ASN A 37 -37.77 21.36 -16.25
C ASN A 37 -39.04 21.15 -15.42
N ALA A 38 -40.01 22.05 -15.46
CA ALA A 38 -41.19 21.99 -14.58
C ALA A 38 -42.14 20.80 -14.82
N ALA A 39 -41.96 20.08 -15.93
CA ALA A 39 -42.76 18.91 -16.32
C ALA A 39 -42.10 17.55 -16.04
N VAL A 40 -40.81 17.51 -15.64
CA VAL A 40 -40.08 16.27 -15.47
C VAL A 40 -40.40 15.62 -14.12
N ASN A 41 -40.93 14.40 -14.16
CA ASN A 41 -41.22 13.58 -12.98
C ASN A 41 -40.86 12.14 -13.28
N GLY A 42 -40.27 11.43 -12.33
CA GLY A 42 -39.95 10.00 -12.43
C GLY A 42 -38.61 9.69 -11.82
N THR A 43 -38.23 8.40 -11.92
CA THR A 43 -36.96 7.87 -11.51
C THR A 43 -36.11 7.59 -12.75
N PHE A 44 -34.85 8.01 -12.73
CA PHE A 44 -33.92 7.89 -13.85
C PHE A 44 -32.58 7.38 -13.36
N GLU A 45 -31.96 6.48 -14.14
CA GLU A 45 -30.68 5.88 -13.83
C GLU A 45 -29.57 6.45 -14.73
N GLY A 46 -28.36 6.44 -14.20
CA GLY A 46 -27.14 6.81 -14.92
C GLY A 46 -25.93 6.07 -14.37
N VAL A 47 -24.86 6.07 -15.16
CA VAL A 47 -23.61 5.36 -14.87
C VAL A 47 -22.43 6.32 -14.90
N GLY A 48 -21.51 6.16 -13.95
CA GLY A 48 -20.23 6.85 -13.89
C GLY A 48 -19.11 5.90 -13.49
N GLN A 49 -17.87 6.26 -13.81
CA GLN A 49 -16.70 5.45 -13.51
C GLN A 49 -16.11 5.80 -12.15
N GLY A 50 -16.10 4.84 -11.21
CA GLY A 50 -15.40 4.93 -9.94
C GLY A 50 -13.98 4.35 -9.99
N MET A 51 -13.38 4.12 -8.81
CA MET A 51 -12.04 3.54 -8.68
C MET A 51 -12.03 2.06 -9.04
N GLN A 52 -13.00 1.29 -8.56
CA GLN A 52 -13.04 -0.17 -8.74
C GLN A 52 -13.92 -0.62 -9.93
N GLY A 53 -14.75 0.26 -10.45
CA GLY A 53 -15.63 -0.04 -11.60
C GLY A 53 -16.73 0.98 -11.76
N ASP A 54 -17.77 0.57 -12.48
CA ASP A 54 -18.94 1.40 -12.71
C ASP A 54 -19.74 1.61 -11.42
N ILE A 55 -20.17 2.86 -11.23
CA ILE A 55 -21.11 3.25 -10.19
C ILE A 55 -22.44 3.57 -10.88
N LYS A 56 -23.52 2.91 -10.44
CA LYS A 56 -24.89 3.21 -10.91
C LYS A 56 -25.62 4.05 -9.88
N VAL A 57 -26.22 5.11 -10.34
CA VAL A 57 -27.02 6.04 -9.53
C VAL A 57 -28.43 6.12 -10.10
N SER A 58 -29.41 6.11 -9.21
CA SER A 58 -30.81 6.43 -9.50
C SER A 58 -31.13 7.82 -8.93
N ILE A 59 -31.79 8.67 -9.69
CA ILE A 59 -32.33 9.94 -9.22
C ILE A 59 -33.85 9.96 -9.32
N ASP A 60 -34.51 10.48 -8.27
CA ASP A 60 -35.94 10.81 -8.33
C ASP A 60 -36.09 12.28 -8.61
N VAL A 61 -36.91 12.60 -9.61
CA VAL A 61 -37.19 13.96 -10.02
C VAL A 61 -38.69 14.24 -9.85
N SER A 62 -39.02 15.36 -9.21
CA SER A 62 -40.37 15.85 -9.07
C SER A 62 -40.45 17.33 -9.47
N SER A 63 -41.25 17.62 -10.48
CA SER A 63 -41.39 18.98 -11.04
C SER A 63 -40.05 19.64 -11.41
N GLY A 64 -39.14 18.81 -11.96
CA GLY A 64 -37.80 19.26 -12.38
C GLY A 64 -36.77 19.44 -11.26
N VAL A 65 -37.13 19.08 -10.03
CA VAL A 65 -36.24 19.12 -8.85
C VAL A 65 -35.79 17.71 -8.50
N ILE A 66 -34.51 17.51 -8.25
CA ILE A 66 -33.95 16.22 -7.77
C ILE A 66 -34.36 16.08 -6.30
N THR A 67 -35.20 15.09 -6.00
CA THR A 67 -35.72 14.86 -4.65
C THR A 67 -35.01 13.72 -3.91
N ASN A 68 -34.34 12.83 -4.65
CA ASN A 68 -33.51 11.74 -4.11
C ASN A 68 -32.38 11.42 -5.07
N VAL A 69 -31.28 10.97 -4.53
CA VAL A 69 -30.16 10.34 -5.26
C VAL A 69 -29.75 9.11 -4.47
N GLU A 70 -29.79 7.95 -5.12
CA GLU A 70 -29.44 6.68 -4.52
C GLU A 70 -28.34 6.00 -5.33
N VAL A 71 -27.29 5.55 -4.67
CA VAL A 71 -26.29 4.68 -5.30
C VAL A 71 -26.83 3.26 -5.32
N VAL A 72 -27.24 2.79 -6.49
CA VAL A 72 -27.89 1.48 -6.69
C VAL A 72 -26.86 0.36 -6.72
N GLU A 73 -25.71 0.63 -7.32
CA GLU A 73 -24.60 -0.34 -7.44
C GLU A 73 -23.27 0.41 -7.41
N ALA A 74 -22.36 -0.04 -6.54
CA ALA A 74 -20.97 0.41 -6.52
C ALA A 74 -20.09 -0.72 -5.99
N LYS A 75 -19.03 -1.06 -6.73
CA LYS A 75 -17.98 -2.00 -6.30
C LYS A 75 -16.74 -1.22 -5.86
N GLU A 76 -16.92 -0.33 -4.89
CA GLU A 76 -15.86 0.54 -4.39
C GLU A 76 -15.16 -0.08 -3.17
N THR A 77 -13.97 0.45 -2.81
CA THR A 77 -13.23 -0.03 -1.64
C THR A 77 -14.03 0.20 -0.36
N PRO A 78 -14.47 -0.85 0.35
CA PRO A 78 -15.22 -0.70 1.60
C PRO A 78 -14.49 0.21 2.58
N TYR A 79 -15.22 0.88 3.45
CA TYR A 79 -14.75 1.86 4.41
C TYR A 79 -14.22 3.17 3.77
N VAL A 80 -13.36 3.11 2.76
CA VAL A 80 -12.81 4.30 2.08
C VAL A 80 -13.88 5.06 1.33
N ALA A 81 -14.77 4.35 0.65
CA ALA A 81 -15.83 4.93 -0.16
C ALA A 81 -17.08 5.33 0.64
N GLU A 82 -17.29 4.79 1.84
CA GLU A 82 -18.53 4.95 2.61
C GLU A 82 -18.95 6.43 2.77
N VAL A 83 -17.99 7.30 3.11
CA VAL A 83 -18.26 8.74 3.26
C VAL A 83 -18.71 9.39 1.93
N ALA A 84 -18.11 8.98 0.81
CA ALA A 84 -18.49 9.51 -0.51
C ALA A 84 -19.86 8.98 -0.95
N LEU A 85 -20.14 7.68 -0.72
CA LEU A 85 -21.42 7.04 -1.05
C LEU A 85 -22.59 7.66 -0.29
N GLU A 86 -22.38 8.19 0.91
CA GLU A 86 -23.40 8.88 1.71
C GLU A 86 -23.47 10.38 1.38
N ARG A 87 -22.32 11.07 1.41
CA ARG A 87 -22.25 12.55 1.36
C ARG A 87 -22.58 13.09 -0.02
N ILE A 88 -22.02 12.51 -1.10
CA ILE A 88 -22.21 13.07 -2.45
C ILE A 88 -23.67 13.04 -2.88
N PRO A 89 -24.44 11.93 -2.73
CA PRO A 89 -25.87 11.93 -2.99
C PRO A 89 -26.63 12.98 -2.19
N ALA A 90 -26.37 13.11 -0.89
CA ALA A 90 -27.02 14.08 -0.02
C ALA A 90 -26.78 15.53 -0.47
N GLN A 91 -25.53 15.88 -0.81
CA GLN A 91 -25.16 17.22 -1.30
C GLN A 91 -25.79 17.55 -2.65
N ILE A 92 -25.90 16.56 -3.57
CA ILE A 92 -26.59 16.78 -4.86
C ILE A 92 -28.04 17.14 -4.64
N VAL A 93 -28.74 16.45 -3.73
CA VAL A 93 -30.16 16.77 -3.39
C VAL A 93 -30.25 18.11 -2.70
N GLU A 94 -29.43 18.42 -1.72
CA GLU A 94 -29.49 19.65 -0.93
C GLU A 94 -29.22 20.89 -1.78
N HIS A 95 -28.19 20.83 -2.63
CA HIS A 95 -27.73 22.00 -3.40
C HIS A 95 -28.24 22.03 -4.84
N GLN A 96 -29.01 21.04 -5.27
CA GLN A 96 -29.54 20.89 -6.63
C GLN A 96 -28.45 21.06 -7.71
N THR A 97 -27.33 20.41 -7.50
CA THR A 97 -26.18 20.45 -8.42
C THR A 97 -25.46 19.09 -8.44
N THR A 98 -24.91 18.73 -9.60
CA THR A 98 -24.03 17.56 -9.74
C THR A 98 -22.54 17.93 -9.60
N SER A 99 -22.24 19.19 -9.31
CA SER A 99 -20.87 19.69 -9.07
C SER A 99 -20.73 20.06 -7.59
N VAL A 100 -20.41 19.08 -6.77
CA VAL A 100 -20.15 19.23 -5.32
C VAL A 100 -18.68 18.94 -4.99
N ASP A 101 -18.26 19.24 -3.77
CA ASP A 101 -16.90 18.95 -3.32
C ASP A 101 -16.67 17.44 -3.23
N THR A 102 -15.48 17.00 -3.68
CA THR A 102 -15.07 15.59 -3.55
C THR A 102 -14.68 15.28 -2.11
N VAL A 103 -14.89 14.04 -1.70
CA VAL A 103 -14.43 13.51 -0.41
C VAL A 103 -12.93 13.18 -0.49
N THR A 104 -12.13 13.77 0.40
CA THR A 104 -10.68 13.56 0.43
C THR A 104 -10.34 12.10 0.74
N GLY A 105 -9.52 11.47 -0.11
CA GLY A 105 -9.20 10.04 -0.04
C GLY A 105 -10.14 9.15 -0.84
N ALA A 106 -11.35 9.62 -1.22
CA ALA A 106 -12.32 8.92 -2.05
C ALA A 106 -12.68 9.72 -3.32
N THR A 107 -11.72 10.44 -3.90
CA THR A 107 -11.94 11.39 -5.00
C THR A 107 -12.53 10.72 -6.24
N LEU A 108 -12.01 9.56 -6.68
CA LEU A 108 -12.51 8.87 -7.87
C LEU A 108 -13.92 8.31 -7.65
N CYS A 109 -14.22 7.79 -6.47
CA CYS A 109 -15.58 7.38 -6.09
C CYS A 109 -16.53 8.59 -6.13
N SER A 110 -16.15 9.74 -5.52
CA SER A 110 -16.94 10.97 -5.56
C SER A 110 -17.23 11.43 -6.98
N MET A 111 -16.20 11.44 -7.85
CA MET A 111 -16.36 11.81 -9.27
C MET A 111 -17.24 10.82 -10.04
N GLY A 112 -17.13 9.53 -9.74
CA GLY A 112 -17.97 8.48 -10.31
C GLY A 112 -19.46 8.69 -9.97
N ILE A 113 -19.78 8.98 -8.70
CA ILE A 113 -21.14 9.26 -8.25
C ILE A 113 -21.69 10.53 -8.94
N MET A 114 -20.90 11.60 -8.96
CA MET A 114 -21.30 12.85 -9.63
C MET A 114 -21.56 12.64 -11.13
N THR A 115 -20.68 11.89 -11.81
CA THR A 115 -20.85 11.58 -13.25
C THR A 115 -22.06 10.69 -13.50
N ALA A 116 -22.32 9.71 -12.64
CA ALA A 116 -23.51 8.86 -12.71
C ALA A 116 -24.81 9.68 -12.52
N ALA A 117 -24.82 10.58 -11.53
CA ALA A 117 -25.94 11.49 -11.31
C ALA A 117 -26.14 12.46 -12.49
N GLU A 118 -25.05 12.93 -13.12
CA GLU A 118 -25.14 13.73 -14.35
C GLU A 118 -25.75 12.95 -15.52
N ASP A 119 -25.36 11.68 -15.67
CA ASP A 119 -25.89 10.81 -16.71
C ASP A 119 -27.39 10.55 -16.48
N ALA A 120 -27.79 10.25 -15.25
CA ALA A 120 -29.19 10.12 -14.86
C ALA A 120 -30.01 11.41 -15.11
N ALA A 121 -29.44 12.57 -14.79
CA ALA A 121 -30.07 13.88 -15.02
C ALA A 121 -30.25 14.17 -16.53
N LYS A 122 -29.28 13.79 -17.36
CA LYS A 122 -29.42 13.84 -18.84
C LYS A 122 -30.54 12.93 -19.34
N ASN A 123 -30.60 11.71 -18.80
CA ASN A 123 -31.64 10.74 -19.14
C ASN A 123 -33.05 11.24 -18.73
N ALA A 124 -33.12 12.01 -17.66
CA ALA A 124 -34.32 12.73 -17.23
C ALA A 124 -34.69 13.94 -18.13
N GLY A 125 -33.73 14.42 -18.95
CA GLY A 125 -33.92 15.63 -19.75
C GLY A 125 -33.82 16.94 -18.93
N LEU A 126 -33.15 16.93 -17.80
CA LEU A 126 -32.88 18.12 -17.00
C LEU A 126 -31.88 19.08 -17.67
N ASP A 127 -31.95 20.37 -17.35
CA ASP A 127 -30.98 21.35 -17.84
C ASP A 127 -29.62 21.17 -17.15
N MET A 128 -28.70 20.49 -17.81
CA MET A 128 -27.34 20.26 -17.33
C MET A 128 -26.53 21.55 -17.15
N GLY A 129 -26.84 22.60 -17.93
CA GLY A 129 -26.23 23.92 -17.76
C GLY A 129 -26.60 24.58 -16.44
N ALA A 130 -27.86 24.43 -16.03
CA ALA A 130 -28.33 24.92 -14.73
C ALA A 130 -27.74 24.10 -13.56
N LEU A 131 -27.74 22.75 -13.66
CA LEU A 131 -27.18 21.87 -12.64
C LEU A 131 -25.69 22.10 -12.40
N LYS A 132 -24.88 22.35 -13.46
CA LYS A 132 -23.45 22.61 -13.33
C LYS A 132 -23.09 24.03 -12.95
N LYS A 133 -23.97 25.01 -13.22
CA LYS A 133 -23.70 26.41 -12.93
C LYS A 133 -23.69 26.73 -11.42
N ASN A 134 -24.41 25.95 -10.63
CA ASN A 134 -24.55 26.12 -9.18
C ASN A 134 -23.58 25.19 -8.44
N ALA A 135 -22.32 25.05 -8.92
CA ALA A 135 -21.31 24.26 -8.21
C ALA A 135 -21.28 24.63 -6.73
N PHE A 136 -21.38 23.64 -5.88
CA PHE A 136 -21.29 23.81 -4.44
C PHE A 136 -19.85 23.60 -3.98
N THR A 137 -19.37 24.55 -3.21
CA THR A 137 -18.14 24.41 -2.42
C THR A 137 -18.45 24.86 -1.00
N ALA A 138 -18.09 24.05 -0.03
CA ALA A 138 -18.26 24.38 1.37
C ALA A 138 -17.53 25.70 1.70
N SER A 139 -18.12 26.50 2.57
CA SER A 139 -17.53 27.77 3.00
C SER A 139 -16.84 27.58 4.35
N PRO A 140 -15.65 28.19 4.53
CA PRO A 140 -14.95 28.13 5.81
C PRO A 140 -15.80 28.65 6.96
N GLY A 141 -15.78 27.96 8.08
CA GLY A 141 -16.24 28.48 9.37
C GLY A 141 -15.28 29.55 9.92
N PRO A 142 -15.56 30.11 11.11
CA PRO A 142 -14.61 30.97 11.80
C PRO A 142 -13.34 30.18 12.20
N ASP A 143 -12.20 30.85 12.17
CA ASP A 143 -10.93 30.28 12.62
C ASP A 143 -11.03 29.75 14.06
N GLU A 144 -10.45 28.59 14.33
CA GLU A 144 -10.48 27.90 15.62
C GLU A 144 -9.08 27.87 16.25
N THR A 145 -9.05 27.74 17.58
CA THR A 145 -7.81 27.45 18.33
C THR A 145 -8.04 26.27 19.25
N TRP A 146 -7.21 25.26 19.16
CA TRP A 146 -7.23 24.08 20.03
C TRP A 146 -5.98 24.01 20.88
N ASP A 147 -6.12 23.50 22.12
CA ASP A 147 -5.00 23.28 23.03
C ASP A 147 -4.94 21.80 23.42
N THR A 148 -3.75 21.22 23.32
CA THR A 148 -3.46 19.83 23.67
C THR A 148 -2.06 19.71 24.29
N ASP A 149 -1.75 18.59 24.93
CA ASP A 149 -0.38 18.34 25.35
C ASP A 149 0.44 17.80 24.16
N VAL A 150 -0.09 16.83 23.45
CA VAL A 150 0.54 16.20 22.29
C VAL A 150 -0.37 16.31 21.07
N LEU A 151 0.18 16.78 19.95
CA LEU A 151 -0.46 16.72 18.63
C LEU A 151 0.16 15.58 17.82
N VAL A 152 -0.68 14.66 17.32
CA VAL A 152 -0.27 13.61 16.38
C VAL A 152 -0.84 13.94 15.01
N ILE A 153 0.03 14.04 13.98
CA ILE A 153 -0.34 14.36 12.61
C ILE A 153 -0.29 13.09 11.76
N GLY A 154 -1.46 12.63 11.31
CA GLY A 154 -1.71 11.40 10.55
C GLY A 154 -2.70 10.49 11.27
N GLY A 155 -3.31 9.56 10.52
CA GLY A 155 -4.30 8.61 11.04
C GLY A 155 -3.95 7.14 10.76
N GLY A 156 -2.69 6.86 10.39
CA GLY A 156 -2.15 5.51 10.15
C GLY A 156 -1.70 4.78 11.42
N GLY A 157 -1.11 3.60 11.26
CA GLY A 157 -0.66 2.76 12.38
C GLY A 157 0.34 3.44 13.32
N ALA A 158 1.31 4.16 12.78
CA ALA A 158 2.29 4.92 13.57
C ALA A 158 1.61 5.99 14.42
N ALA A 159 0.64 6.71 13.84
CA ALA A 159 -0.11 7.76 14.52
C ALA A 159 -0.92 7.19 15.70
N TRP A 160 -1.65 6.11 15.49
CA TRP A 160 -2.44 5.47 16.55
C TRP A 160 -1.53 4.90 17.64
N SER A 161 -0.41 4.27 17.26
CA SER A 161 0.56 3.74 18.21
C SER A 161 1.13 4.86 19.09
N ALA A 162 1.53 5.98 18.50
CA ALA A 162 2.02 7.15 19.22
C ALA A 162 0.94 7.77 20.12
N ALA A 163 -0.27 7.98 19.58
CA ALA A 163 -1.36 8.62 20.31
C ALA A 163 -1.82 7.80 21.52
N ILE A 164 -2.01 6.48 21.35
CA ILE A 164 -2.39 5.57 22.44
C ILE A 164 -1.30 5.57 23.53
N THR A 165 -0.03 5.44 23.13
CA THR A 165 1.09 5.40 24.07
C THR A 165 1.23 6.72 24.83
N ALA A 166 1.12 7.86 24.18
CA ALA A 166 1.16 9.17 24.82
C ALA A 166 -0.02 9.38 25.80
N ALA A 167 -1.23 8.97 25.41
CA ALA A 167 -2.40 9.05 26.28
C ALA A 167 -2.30 8.09 27.49
N GLN A 168 -1.76 6.88 27.30
CA GLN A 168 -1.45 5.95 28.39
C GLN A 168 -0.43 6.51 29.39
N ALA A 169 0.48 7.37 28.92
CA ALA A 169 1.45 8.10 29.77
C ALA A 169 0.80 9.30 30.51
N GLY A 170 -0.44 9.65 30.20
CA GLY A 170 -1.21 10.71 30.87
C GLY A 170 -1.33 12.02 30.12
N SER A 171 -0.81 12.12 28.89
CA SER A 171 -0.92 13.31 28.07
C SER A 171 -2.32 13.46 27.48
N LYS A 172 -2.82 14.68 27.36
CA LYS A 172 -3.98 15.00 26.53
C LYS A 172 -3.55 14.98 25.06
N VAL A 173 -4.11 14.07 24.27
CA VAL A 173 -3.70 13.85 22.90
C VAL A 173 -4.79 14.27 21.91
N THR A 174 -4.39 15.05 20.92
CA THR A 174 -5.20 15.34 19.71
C THR A 174 -4.52 14.70 18.50
N LEU A 175 -5.28 13.91 17.73
CA LEU A 175 -4.86 13.30 16.48
C LEU A 175 -5.66 13.89 15.32
N ILE A 176 -4.97 14.31 14.25
CA ILE A 176 -5.62 14.83 13.04
C ILE A 176 -5.23 14.02 11.80
N GLU A 177 -6.19 13.80 10.90
CA GLU A 177 -6.03 13.10 9.63
C GLU A 177 -6.62 13.95 8.49
N LYS A 178 -5.87 14.10 7.37
CA LYS A 178 -6.36 14.86 6.22
C LYS A 178 -7.42 14.14 5.41
N GLY A 179 -7.41 12.81 5.42
CA GLY A 179 -8.40 11.97 4.75
C GLY A 179 -9.76 11.99 5.47
N SER A 180 -10.80 11.59 4.76
CA SER A 180 -12.15 11.44 5.31
C SER A 180 -12.28 10.23 6.24
N VAL A 181 -11.35 9.29 6.15
CA VAL A 181 -11.26 8.08 6.99
C VAL A 181 -9.85 7.92 7.56
N PHE A 182 -9.77 7.28 8.73
CA PHE A 182 -8.50 6.92 9.34
C PHE A 182 -7.95 5.64 8.73
N GLY A 183 -6.64 5.44 8.86
CA GLY A 183 -5.97 4.19 8.51
C GLY A 183 -4.84 4.34 7.50
N GLY A 184 -4.98 5.22 6.52
CA GLY A 184 -3.98 5.41 5.46
C GLY A 184 -3.53 4.08 4.85
N ASN A 185 -2.27 3.95 4.48
CA ASN A 185 -1.72 2.71 3.93
C ASN A 185 -1.74 1.52 4.91
N THR A 186 -1.78 1.77 6.23
CA THR A 186 -1.87 0.71 7.24
C THR A 186 -3.17 -0.09 7.10
N MET A 187 -4.28 0.56 6.72
CA MET A 187 -5.54 -0.13 6.47
C MET A 187 -5.46 -1.07 5.26
N MET A 188 -4.71 -0.67 4.23
CA MET A 188 -4.54 -1.43 2.98
C MET A 188 -3.48 -2.53 3.09
N ALA A 189 -2.65 -2.50 4.13
CA ALA A 189 -1.56 -3.46 4.32
C ALA A 189 -2.05 -4.81 4.83
N GLY A 190 -1.37 -5.91 4.42
CA GLY A 190 -1.56 -7.23 4.98
C GLY A 190 -1.20 -7.31 6.47
N ALA A 191 -1.42 -8.48 7.07
CA ALA A 191 -1.13 -8.74 8.49
C ALA A 191 0.30 -9.27 8.72
N ALA A 192 1.28 -8.77 7.99
CA ALA A 192 2.66 -9.21 8.10
C ALA A 192 3.45 -8.33 9.07
N PHE A 193 3.88 -8.89 10.20
CA PHE A 193 4.67 -8.22 11.22
C PHE A 193 5.93 -9.03 11.54
N ASN A 194 7.11 -8.52 11.22
CA ASN A 194 8.37 -9.21 11.51
C ASN A 194 8.87 -8.91 12.92
N ALA A 195 9.11 -9.97 13.68
CA ALA A 195 9.77 -9.90 14.97
C ALA A 195 10.59 -11.16 15.26
N VAL A 196 11.69 -11.02 15.97
CA VAL A 196 12.46 -12.14 16.50
C VAL A 196 11.70 -12.71 17.69
N ASP A 197 11.17 -13.94 17.56
CA ASP A 197 10.37 -14.62 18.57
C ASP A 197 10.99 -15.99 18.91
N PRO A 198 11.78 -16.08 19.98
CA PRO A 198 12.45 -17.33 20.37
C PRO A 198 11.48 -18.48 20.70
N ASP A 199 10.33 -18.17 21.27
CA ASP A 199 9.35 -19.19 21.66
C ASP A 199 8.66 -19.79 20.42
N ALA A 200 8.32 -18.97 19.44
CA ALA A 200 7.79 -19.43 18.16
C ALA A 200 8.87 -20.21 17.37
N GLN A 201 10.12 -19.75 17.36
CA GLN A 201 11.22 -20.47 16.71
C GLN A 201 11.48 -21.85 17.34
N ALA A 202 11.31 -21.99 18.64
CA ALA A 202 11.53 -23.27 19.33
C ALA A 202 10.58 -24.39 18.88
N ILE A 203 9.36 -24.05 18.46
CA ILE A 203 8.37 -25.02 17.95
C ILE A 203 8.54 -25.33 16.46
N MET A 204 9.24 -24.47 15.72
CA MET A 204 9.54 -24.67 14.29
C MET A 204 10.67 -25.70 14.07
N ARG A 205 10.83 -26.09 12.82
CA ARG A 205 11.96 -26.92 12.37
C ARG A 205 12.72 -26.18 11.28
N LEU A 206 14.03 -26.03 11.50
CA LEU A 206 14.94 -25.46 10.51
C LEU A 206 15.02 -26.40 9.30
N SER A 207 14.66 -25.92 8.11
CA SER A 207 14.75 -26.69 6.88
C SER A 207 16.19 -26.88 6.41
N ALA A 208 16.42 -27.79 5.46
CA ALA A 208 17.73 -27.97 4.85
C ALA A 208 18.17 -26.71 4.05
N ALA A 209 17.23 -26.01 3.40
CA ALA A 209 17.51 -24.78 2.69
C ALA A 209 17.93 -23.66 3.66
N GLN A 210 17.17 -23.47 4.74
CA GLN A 210 17.52 -22.49 5.78
C GLN A 210 18.87 -22.78 6.42
N LYS A 211 19.19 -24.07 6.65
CA LYS A 211 20.53 -24.45 7.12
C LYS A 211 21.60 -24.05 6.11
N GLY A 212 21.36 -24.26 4.82
CA GLY A 212 22.26 -23.85 3.75
C GLY A 212 22.52 -22.34 3.76
N THR A 213 21.50 -21.54 4.00
CA THR A 213 21.62 -20.07 4.14
C THR A 213 22.49 -19.70 5.35
N LEU A 214 22.26 -20.32 6.53
CA LEU A 214 23.10 -20.10 7.72
C LEU A 214 24.55 -20.56 7.49
N ASP A 215 24.78 -21.68 6.81
CA ASP A 215 26.12 -22.15 6.43
C ASP A 215 26.80 -21.14 5.50
N GLY A 216 26.04 -20.54 4.58
CA GLY A 216 26.50 -19.45 3.72
C GLY A 216 26.98 -18.24 4.54
N TYR A 217 26.21 -17.81 5.53
CA TYR A 217 26.60 -16.70 6.40
C TYR A 217 27.85 -17.00 7.24
N LEU A 218 28.01 -18.23 7.70
CA LEU A 218 29.24 -18.67 8.36
C LEU A 218 30.48 -18.62 7.44
N ALA A 219 30.29 -18.83 6.15
CA ALA A 219 31.36 -18.82 5.16
C ALA A 219 31.73 -17.41 4.65
N LEU A 220 30.90 -16.37 4.92
CA LEU A 220 31.20 -15.01 4.49
C LEU A 220 32.47 -14.48 5.14
N SER A 221 33.30 -13.84 4.33
CA SER A 221 34.48 -13.13 4.82
C SER A 221 34.10 -11.68 5.15
N VAL A 222 34.55 -11.21 6.31
CA VAL A 222 34.43 -9.78 6.68
C VAL A 222 35.25 -8.85 5.78
N ASP A 223 36.09 -9.39 4.92
CA ASP A 223 36.88 -8.64 3.95
C ASP A 223 36.30 -8.74 2.53
N ASP A 224 35.11 -9.31 2.37
CA ASP A 224 34.41 -9.37 1.09
C ASP A 224 34.01 -7.97 0.63
N PRO A 225 34.51 -7.46 -0.51
CA PRO A 225 34.18 -6.12 -1.00
C PRO A 225 32.71 -5.96 -1.40
N ALA A 226 31.99 -7.06 -1.64
CA ALA A 226 30.56 -7.00 -1.93
C ALA A 226 29.73 -6.51 -0.73
N LEU A 227 30.23 -6.73 0.48
CA LEU A 227 29.56 -6.35 1.72
C LEU A 227 29.72 -4.85 2.09
N LYS A 228 30.52 -4.10 1.33
CA LYS A 228 30.69 -2.63 1.49
C LYS A 228 31.08 -2.16 2.90
N PHE A 229 31.77 -2.98 3.67
CA PHE A 229 32.25 -2.61 5.02
C PHE A 229 33.32 -1.51 5.01
N ASP A 230 33.88 -1.20 3.85
CA ASP A 230 34.74 -0.04 3.64
C ASP A 230 33.95 1.29 3.73
N GLN A 231 32.64 1.27 3.41
CA GLN A 231 31.73 2.42 3.51
C GLN A 231 30.85 2.35 4.77
N PHE A 232 30.50 1.15 5.23
CA PHE A 232 29.62 0.88 6.38
C PHE A 232 30.30 -0.06 7.40
N PRO A 233 31.42 0.39 8.00
CA PRO A 233 32.26 -0.48 8.84
C PRO A 233 31.56 -0.99 10.11
N GLU A 234 30.55 -0.27 10.62
CA GLU A 234 29.75 -0.64 11.79
C GLU A 234 28.96 -1.93 11.61
N TRP A 235 28.64 -2.30 10.39
CA TRP A 235 27.91 -3.55 10.08
C TRP A 235 28.78 -4.81 10.14
N LYS A 236 30.10 -4.64 10.17
CA LYS A 236 31.05 -5.76 10.31
C LYS A 236 30.84 -6.55 11.60
N ASP A 237 30.59 -5.86 12.70
CA ASP A 237 30.38 -6.49 14.00
C ASP A 237 29.05 -7.26 14.04
N VAL A 238 28.03 -6.85 13.28
CA VAL A 238 26.77 -7.60 13.15
C VAL A 238 27.01 -8.97 12.50
N LEU A 239 27.80 -9.03 11.42
CA LEU A 239 28.16 -10.30 10.79
C LEU A 239 28.96 -11.20 11.72
N VAL A 240 29.97 -10.65 12.42
CA VAL A 240 30.79 -11.42 13.37
C VAL A 240 29.95 -11.99 14.51
N ASN A 241 29.04 -11.19 15.08
CA ASN A 241 28.12 -11.64 16.11
C ASN A 241 27.19 -12.75 15.60
N LEU A 242 26.59 -12.57 14.42
CA LEU A 242 25.74 -13.57 13.78
C LEU A 242 26.48 -14.90 13.57
N GLN A 243 27.72 -14.86 13.07
CA GLN A 243 28.55 -16.06 12.89
C GLN A 243 28.80 -16.79 14.22
N GLY A 244 29.02 -16.02 15.31
CA GLY A 244 29.14 -16.55 16.65
C GLY A 244 27.85 -17.22 17.15
N GLU A 245 26.71 -16.58 16.94
CA GLU A 245 25.37 -17.09 17.32
C GLU A 245 25.02 -18.37 16.56
N ILE A 246 25.25 -18.42 15.24
CA ILE A 246 25.01 -19.62 14.41
C ILE A 246 25.93 -20.78 14.87
N SER A 247 27.19 -20.50 15.15
CA SER A 247 28.14 -21.52 15.63
C SER A 247 27.70 -22.10 16.98
N ALA A 248 27.27 -21.26 17.92
CA ALA A 248 26.74 -21.67 19.21
C ALA A 248 25.44 -22.48 19.07
N TYR A 249 24.55 -22.05 18.18
CA TYR A 249 23.32 -22.78 17.88
C TYR A 249 23.59 -24.18 17.33
N TYR A 250 24.53 -24.35 16.40
CA TYR A 250 24.88 -25.67 15.89
C TYR A 250 25.54 -26.55 16.97
N ALA A 251 26.41 -25.99 17.79
CA ALA A 251 26.99 -26.73 18.90
C ALA A 251 25.93 -27.22 19.91
N ALA A 252 24.94 -26.39 20.23
CA ALA A 252 23.84 -26.77 21.12
C ALA A 252 22.87 -27.80 20.53
N ASN A 253 22.89 -27.98 19.22
CA ASN A 253 22.00 -28.88 18.47
C ASN A 253 22.75 -29.95 17.69
N GLU A 254 23.97 -30.34 18.16
CA GLU A 254 24.79 -31.37 17.53
C GLU A 254 24.01 -32.69 17.38
N GLY A 255 24.07 -33.28 16.18
CA GLY A 255 23.40 -34.54 15.86
C GLY A 255 21.92 -34.44 15.45
N LYS A 256 21.33 -33.27 15.51
CA LYS A 256 19.95 -33.04 15.00
C LYS A 256 19.92 -32.89 13.49
N THR A 257 18.79 -33.25 12.88
CA THR A 257 18.58 -33.27 11.41
C THR A 257 17.67 -32.16 10.98
N PRO A 258 18.04 -31.33 9.97
CA PRO A 258 17.18 -30.32 9.38
C PRO A 258 15.85 -30.92 8.89
N GLY A 259 14.75 -30.19 9.11
CA GLY A 259 13.40 -30.61 8.73
C GLY A 259 12.78 -31.70 9.62
N VAL A 260 13.54 -32.30 10.54
CA VAL A 260 13.09 -33.40 11.39
C VAL A 260 13.02 -32.97 12.87
N ASP A 261 14.17 -32.66 13.49
CA ASP A 261 14.28 -32.35 14.92
C ASP A 261 15.21 -31.16 15.23
N LEU A 262 15.85 -30.55 14.21
CA LEU A 262 16.61 -29.33 14.36
C LEU A 262 15.63 -28.15 14.54
N PRO A 263 15.59 -27.47 15.72
CA PRO A 263 14.65 -26.39 15.95
C PRO A 263 14.91 -25.18 15.04
N GLY A 264 13.92 -24.29 14.89
CA GLY A 264 14.13 -23.04 14.20
C GLY A 264 15.23 -22.18 14.83
N PHE A 265 15.80 -21.27 14.06
CA PHE A 265 16.79 -20.30 14.50
C PHE A 265 16.38 -18.91 14.04
N ASP A 266 16.40 -17.95 14.93
CA ASP A 266 16.37 -16.53 14.61
C ASP A 266 17.08 -15.75 15.72
N SER A 267 17.54 -14.53 15.41
CA SER A 267 18.19 -13.65 16.37
C SER A 267 18.10 -12.19 15.93
N VAL A 268 18.35 -11.27 16.86
CA VAL A 268 18.48 -9.84 16.56
C VAL A 268 19.58 -9.62 15.51
N SER A 269 20.74 -10.28 15.67
CA SER A 269 21.84 -10.18 14.69
C SER A 269 21.43 -10.68 13.31
N LEU A 270 20.64 -11.76 13.20
CA LEU A 270 20.13 -12.26 11.92
C LEU A 270 19.11 -11.30 11.31
N HIS A 271 18.22 -10.73 12.10
CA HIS A 271 17.27 -9.74 11.59
C HIS A 271 17.97 -8.47 11.11
N MET A 272 18.91 -7.93 11.88
CA MET A 272 19.74 -6.79 11.47
C MET A 272 20.54 -7.11 10.20
N TRP A 273 21.15 -8.30 10.13
CA TRP A 273 21.88 -8.74 8.93
C TRP A 273 21.00 -8.74 7.69
N HIS A 274 19.78 -9.26 7.79
CA HIS A 274 18.82 -9.23 6.69
C HIS A 274 18.40 -7.80 6.31
N ILE A 275 18.21 -6.91 7.29
CA ILE A 275 17.93 -5.48 7.02
C ILE A 275 19.09 -4.86 6.23
N TYR A 276 20.33 -5.14 6.63
CA TYR A 276 21.52 -4.64 5.93
C TYR A 276 21.62 -5.15 4.50
N VAL A 277 21.72 -6.47 4.32
CA VAL A 277 21.93 -7.03 2.98
C VAL A 277 20.73 -6.83 2.06
N GLY A 278 19.51 -6.90 2.62
CA GLY A 278 18.27 -6.64 1.88
C GLY A 278 18.10 -5.17 1.51
N GLY A 279 18.67 -4.23 2.27
CA GLY A 279 18.61 -2.79 2.03
C GLY A 279 19.80 -2.19 1.29
N LEU A 280 20.94 -2.88 1.23
CA LEU A 280 22.17 -2.39 0.60
C LEU A 280 22.00 -2.25 -0.91
N ARG A 281 22.04 -1.01 -1.44
CA ARG A 281 21.86 -0.74 -2.88
C ARG A 281 22.82 0.30 -3.40
N GLU A 282 23.22 0.12 -4.66
CA GLU A 282 23.98 1.10 -5.43
C GLU A 282 23.03 2.01 -6.19
N MET A 283 23.22 3.32 -6.02
CA MET A 283 22.49 4.35 -6.75
C MET A 283 23.09 4.57 -8.16
N SER A 284 22.35 5.22 -9.03
CA SER A 284 22.76 5.50 -10.41
C SER A 284 24.03 6.36 -10.52
N ASP A 285 24.36 7.12 -9.48
CA ASP A 285 25.57 7.94 -9.39
C ASP A 285 26.78 7.17 -8.79
N GLY A 286 26.62 5.88 -8.48
CA GLY A 286 27.65 5.02 -7.90
C GLY A 286 27.78 5.11 -6.37
N THR A 287 26.94 5.91 -5.71
CA THR A 287 26.89 5.93 -4.23
C THR A 287 26.16 4.69 -3.71
N TRP A 288 26.59 4.17 -2.57
CA TRP A 288 25.93 3.06 -1.88
C TRP A 288 25.14 3.59 -0.69
N ILE A 289 23.98 3.00 -0.45
CA ILE A 289 23.15 3.29 0.71
C ILE A 289 22.94 2.02 1.53
N ALA A 290 22.91 2.19 2.85
CA ALA A 290 22.61 1.14 3.82
C ALA A 290 21.71 1.70 4.92
N SER A 291 21.07 0.82 5.69
CA SER A 291 20.27 1.18 6.85
C SER A 291 21.16 1.79 7.94
N ASP A 292 20.59 2.71 8.73
CA ASP A 292 21.20 3.13 9.97
C ASP A 292 21.21 1.96 10.97
N ILE A 293 22.39 1.63 11.50
CA ILE A 293 22.56 0.44 12.33
C ILE A 293 21.81 0.55 13.66
N ASP A 294 21.72 1.74 14.23
CA ASP A 294 21.09 1.94 15.53
C ASP A 294 19.56 1.94 15.39
N LEU A 295 19.02 2.47 14.30
CA LEU A 295 17.60 2.36 13.97
C LEU A 295 17.22 0.90 13.63
N ALA A 296 18.04 0.20 12.86
CA ALA A 296 17.83 -1.23 12.55
C ALA A 296 17.85 -2.10 13.81
N ARG A 297 18.78 -1.81 14.76
CA ARG A 297 18.83 -2.48 16.06
C ARG A 297 17.60 -2.17 16.89
N THR A 298 17.20 -0.90 16.96
CA THR A 298 16.00 -0.45 17.68
C THR A 298 14.77 -1.18 17.20
N LEU A 299 14.59 -1.33 15.88
CA LEU A 299 13.50 -2.10 15.31
C LEU A 299 13.59 -3.57 15.71
N ALA A 300 14.74 -4.23 15.48
CA ALA A 300 14.89 -5.67 15.70
C ALA A 300 14.73 -6.08 17.17
N GLU A 301 15.17 -5.25 18.12
CA GLU A 301 15.08 -5.51 19.55
C GLU A 301 13.70 -5.23 20.14
N ASN A 302 12.96 -4.25 19.60
CA ASN A 302 11.69 -3.81 20.19
C ASN A 302 10.44 -4.37 19.50
N ALA A 303 10.56 -4.97 18.32
CA ALA A 303 9.41 -5.41 17.53
C ALA A 303 8.52 -6.42 18.27
N LEU A 304 9.10 -7.44 18.95
CA LEU A 304 8.31 -8.43 19.67
C LEU A 304 7.51 -7.82 20.82
N GLY A 305 8.14 -6.97 21.64
CA GLY A 305 7.45 -6.27 22.74
C GLY A 305 6.36 -5.32 22.23
N THR A 306 6.57 -4.72 21.05
CA THR A 306 5.53 -3.94 20.36
C THR A 306 4.37 -4.82 19.92
N PHE A 307 4.64 -6.01 19.41
CA PHE A 307 3.60 -6.95 18.98
C PHE A 307 2.77 -7.45 20.16
N GLU A 308 3.40 -7.71 21.31
CA GLU A 308 2.72 -8.02 22.58
C GLU A 308 1.84 -6.86 23.06
N TRP A 309 2.32 -5.62 22.93
CA TRP A 309 1.51 -4.43 23.23
C TRP A 309 0.31 -4.31 22.28
N MET A 310 0.46 -4.64 21.00
CA MET A 310 -0.66 -4.65 20.05
C MET A 310 -1.71 -5.68 20.46
N ASP A 311 -1.33 -6.85 20.94
CA ASP A 311 -2.27 -7.86 21.48
C ASP A 311 -3.07 -7.32 22.66
N ALA A 312 -2.42 -6.54 23.55
CA ALA A 312 -3.09 -5.84 24.64
C ALA A 312 -4.10 -4.77 24.16
N GLN A 313 -3.99 -4.29 22.92
CA GLN A 313 -4.98 -3.44 22.26
C GLN A 313 -6.04 -4.26 21.49
N ASN A 314 -6.17 -5.56 21.76
CA ASN A 314 -7.13 -6.46 21.12
C ASN A 314 -6.89 -6.68 19.61
N MET A 315 -5.63 -6.70 19.18
CA MET A 315 -5.26 -6.86 17.77
C MET A 315 -5.18 -8.33 17.31
N GLU A 316 -5.55 -9.28 18.15
CA GLU A 316 -5.55 -10.73 17.85
C GLU A 316 -4.18 -11.23 17.36
N CYS A 317 -3.13 -10.84 18.03
CA CYS A 317 -1.77 -11.16 17.65
C CYS A 317 -1.41 -12.62 17.90
N VAL A 318 -0.78 -13.27 16.92
CA VAL A 318 -0.30 -14.65 17.02
C VAL A 318 1.22 -14.66 17.20
N TYR A 319 1.70 -14.99 18.40
CA TYR A 319 3.12 -14.99 18.78
C TYR A 319 3.44 -16.05 19.84
N GLY A 320 4.70 -16.35 20.04
CA GLY A 320 5.17 -17.30 21.02
C GLY A 320 4.49 -18.67 20.84
N SER A 321 3.99 -19.24 21.92
CA SER A 321 3.28 -20.54 21.90
C SER A 321 1.91 -20.49 21.21
N LYS A 322 1.36 -19.30 20.91
CA LYS A 322 0.14 -19.16 20.09
C LYS A 322 0.40 -19.44 18.61
N ALA A 323 1.65 -19.32 18.15
CA ALA A 323 2.05 -19.60 16.78
C ALA A 323 2.20 -21.11 16.52
N THR A 324 1.12 -21.88 16.74
CA THR A 324 1.13 -23.36 16.69
C THR A 324 1.52 -23.95 15.34
N GLU A 325 1.35 -23.18 14.27
CA GLU A 325 1.74 -23.55 12.91
C GLU A 325 3.13 -22.97 12.53
N GLY A 326 3.77 -22.26 13.48
CA GLY A 326 5.02 -21.55 13.26
C GLY A 326 4.85 -20.17 12.67
N LEU A 327 5.97 -19.56 12.30
CA LEU A 327 6.04 -18.26 11.61
C LEU A 327 6.23 -18.49 10.12
N TYR A 328 5.79 -17.54 9.31
CA TYR A 328 5.87 -17.65 7.85
C TYR A 328 6.83 -16.60 7.25
N THR A 329 7.03 -16.66 5.95
CA THR A 329 7.84 -15.72 5.18
C THR A 329 6.96 -15.05 4.14
N VAL A 330 6.83 -13.71 4.19
CA VAL A 330 6.19 -12.95 3.09
C VAL A 330 7.21 -12.60 2.02
N LEU A 331 6.75 -12.30 0.81
CA LEU A 331 7.61 -11.91 -0.31
C LEU A 331 8.62 -10.81 0.11
N GLY A 332 9.91 -11.13 -0.04
CA GLY A 332 11.03 -10.26 0.31
C GLY A 332 11.32 -10.16 1.82
N ALA A 333 10.83 -11.09 2.67
CA ALA A 333 11.16 -11.10 4.10
C ALA A 333 12.46 -11.82 4.45
N MET A 334 13.00 -12.63 3.56
CA MET A 334 14.26 -13.40 3.65
C MET A 334 14.28 -14.52 4.72
N TRP A 335 13.40 -14.48 5.75
CA TRP A 335 13.41 -15.45 6.86
C TRP A 335 12.00 -15.61 7.48
N PRO A 336 11.64 -16.80 7.99
CA PRO A 336 10.34 -17.03 8.62
C PRO A 336 10.31 -16.42 10.03
N ARG A 337 10.02 -15.13 10.10
CA ARG A 337 9.79 -14.35 11.33
C ARG A 337 8.52 -13.52 11.29
N THR A 338 7.67 -13.77 10.30
CA THR A 338 6.45 -13.00 10.11
C THR A 338 5.32 -13.55 10.97
N HIS A 339 4.75 -12.70 11.79
CA HIS A 339 3.58 -12.93 12.64
C HIS A 339 2.32 -12.40 11.98
N THR A 340 1.16 -12.93 12.38
CA THR A 340 -0.15 -12.50 11.91
C THR A 340 -0.95 -11.81 13.01
N PHE A 341 -1.83 -10.90 12.60
CA PHE A 341 -2.76 -10.18 13.45
C PHE A 341 -3.96 -9.68 12.63
N VAL A 342 -4.93 -9.00 13.26
CA VAL A 342 -6.12 -8.48 12.57
C VAL A 342 -5.79 -7.55 11.40
N GLN A 343 -6.60 -7.60 10.33
CA GLN A 343 -6.36 -6.89 9.07
C GLN A 343 -7.38 -5.79 8.78
N GLY A 344 -7.07 -4.99 7.78
CA GLY A 344 -8.02 -4.12 7.12
C GLY A 344 -8.67 -3.08 8.03
N LYS A 345 -9.94 -2.82 7.81
CA LYS A 345 -10.73 -1.87 8.59
C LYS A 345 -10.85 -2.27 10.07
N ASP A 346 -10.86 -3.57 10.38
CA ASP A 346 -10.99 -4.05 11.75
C ASP A 346 -9.77 -3.66 12.58
N ARG A 347 -8.57 -3.70 11.99
CA ARG A 347 -7.36 -3.15 12.60
C ARG A 347 -7.54 -1.70 13.01
N ILE A 348 -8.04 -0.87 12.11
CA ILE A 348 -8.24 0.57 12.37
C ILE A 348 -9.37 0.80 13.39
N THR A 349 -10.44 0.02 13.31
CA THR A 349 -11.54 0.09 14.29
C THR A 349 -11.03 -0.20 15.70
N ARG A 350 -10.24 -1.26 15.89
CA ARG A 350 -9.67 -1.65 17.20
C ARG A 350 -8.68 -0.60 17.73
N LEU A 351 -7.84 -0.04 16.87
CA LEU A 351 -6.93 1.05 17.26
C LEU A 351 -7.71 2.29 17.73
N ARG A 352 -8.77 2.67 17.02
CA ARG A 352 -9.65 3.78 17.43
C ARG A 352 -10.32 3.49 18.77
N GLU A 353 -10.90 2.32 18.93
CA GLU A 353 -11.52 1.91 20.20
C GLU A 353 -10.52 1.93 21.38
N ALA A 354 -9.27 1.49 21.14
CA ALA A 354 -8.21 1.56 22.13
C ALA A 354 -7.84 3.01 22.47
N ALA A 355 -7.74 3.88 21.47
CA ALA A 355 -7.45 5.29 21.62
C ALA A 355 -8.57 6.04 22.36
N GLU A 356 -9.84 5.77 22.03
CA GLU A 356 -11.00 6.34 22.70
C GLU A 356 -11.05 5.96 24.20
N LYS A 357 -10.72 4.71 24.55
CA LYS A 357 -10.65 4.23 25.94
C LYS A 357 -9.64 4.99 26.79
N VAL A 358 -8.55 5.50 26.18
CA VAL A 358 -7.53 6.27 26.87
C VAL A 358 -7.66 7.79 26.68
N GLY A 359 -8.74 8.23 26.02
CA GLY A 359 -9.12 9.65 25.93
C GLY A 359 -8.47 10.43 24.79
N VAL A 360 -7.97 9.77 23.75
CA VAL A 360 -7.49 10.44 22.53
C VAL A 360 -8.66 11.09 21.80
N SER A 361 -8.51 12.37 21.44
CA SER A 361 -9.44 13.09 20.56
C SER A 361 -8.93 12.99 19.12
N SER A 362 -9.73 12.47 18.19
CA SER A 362 -9.32 12.29 16.79
C SER A 362 -10.27 12.99 15.81
N TYR A 363 -9.70 13.65 14.80
CA TYR A 363 -10.42 14.44 13.80
C TYR A 363 -9.95 14.08 12.40
N ALA A 364 -10.85 13.53 11.60
CA ALA A 364 -10.65 13.34 10.16
C ALA A 364 -10.89 14.64 9.38
N GLU A 365 -10.59 14.65 8.09
CA GLU A 365 -10.74 15.80 7.19
C GLU A 365 -10.08 17.09 7.72
N THR A 366 -8.98 16.93 8.47
CA THR A 366 -8.24 18.02 9.11
C THR A 366 -6.77 17.90 8.71
N ALA A 367 -6.35 18.66 7.71
CA ALA A 367 -5.01 18.58 7.12
C ALA A 367 -4.05 19.55 7.81
N ALA A 368 -2.97 19.05 8.41
CA ALA A 368 -1.86 19.91 8.82
C ALA A 368 -1.26 20.62 7.60
N LYS A 369 -0.94 21.89 7.75
CA LYS A 369 -0.39 22.74 6.67
C LYS A 369 0.97 23.32 7.00
N GLN A 370 1.25 23.56 8.29
CA GLN A 370 2.48 24.18 8.74
C GLN A 370 2.74 23.82 10.20
N LEU A 371 4.00 23.53 10.54
CA LEU A 371 4.43 23.43 11.93
C LEU A 371 4.61 24.80 12.54
N LEU A 372 4.19 24.97 13.80
CA LEU A 372 4.39 26.19 14.56
C LEU A 372 5.65 26.08 15.41
N THR A 373 6.49 27.10 15.38
CA THR A 373 7.73 27.15 16.14
C THR A 373 7.76 28.37 17.06
N ASP A 374 8.32 28.19 18.25
CA ASP A 374 8.65 29.27 19.19
C ASP A 374 10.06 29.05 19.74
N GLY A 375 10.94 30.02 19.53
CA GLY A 375 12.34 29.97 19.97
C GLY A 375 13.14 28.80 19.33
N GLY A 376 12.68 28.25 18.20
CA GLY A 376 13.28 27.09 17.52
C GLY A 376 12.67 25.74 17.91
N ALA A 377 11.84 25.68 18.94
CA ALA A 377 11.10 24.49 19.32
C ALA A 377 9.75 24.42 18.57
N VAL A 378 9.31 23.21 18.21
CA VAL A 378 7.98 22.98 17.66
C VAL A 378 6.96 22.97 18.81
N VAL A 379 5.92 23.81 18.68
CA VAL A 379 4.89 24.04 19.71
C VAL A 379 3.47 23.78 19.21
N GLY A 380 3.32 23.22 18.01
CA GLY A 380 2.02 22.92 17.45
C GLY A 380 2.01 22.94 15.92
N ALA A 381 0.81 23.11 15.34
CA ALA A 381 0.64 23.22 13.90
C ALA A 381 -0.56 24.11 13.53
N VAL A 382 -0.53 24.64 12.32
CA VAL A 382 -1.72 25.16 11.64
C VAL A 382 -2.32 24.05 10.79
N ALA A 383 -3.59 23.78 10.96
CA ALA A 383 -4.37 22.84 10.19
C ALA A 383 -5.52 23.53 9.44
N GLU A 384 -6.07 22.84 8.46
CA GLU A 384 -7.20 23.28 7.67
C GLU A 384 -8.20 22.13 7.52
N ARG A 385 -9.45 22.37 7.89
CA ARG A 385 -10.54 21.42 7.68
C ARG A 385 -10.94 21.39 6.19
N SER A 386 -11.61 20.33 5.76
CA SER A 386 -12.03 20.18 4.35
C SER A 386 -12.91 21.31 3.82
N ASP A 387 -13.63 22.01 4.69
CA ASP A 387 -14.42 23.22 4.36
C ASP A 387 -13.59 24.51 4.24
N GLY A 388 -12.26 24.43 4.49
CA GLY A 388 -11.35 25.57 4.49
C GLY A 388 -11.22 26.30 5.84
N THR A 389 -11.90 25.83 6.90
CA THR A 389 -11.76 26.39 8.25
C THR A 389 -10.35 26.20 8.77
N LYS A 390 -9.69 27.28 9.18
CA LYS A 390 -8.33 27.22 9.75
C LYS A 390 -8.37 26.92 11.24
N ILE A 391 -7.46 26.06 11.66
CA ILE A 391 -7.32 25.63 13.04
C ILE A 391 -5.88 25.81 13.48
N THR A 392 -5.65 26.62 14.51
CA THR A 392 -4.35 26.72 15.19
C THR A 392 -4.34 25.72 16.33
N ILE A 393 -3.43 24.76 16.34
CA ILE A 393 -3.33 23.73 17.38
C ILE A 393 -2.05 23.95 18.16
N ASN A 394 -2.19 24.33 19.44
CA ASN A 394 -1.06 24.45 20.36
C ASN A 394 -0.81 23.10 21.05
N ALA A 395 0.42 22.62 21.05
CA ALA A 395 0.85 21.34 21.63
C ALA A 395 2.04 21.57 22.58
N VAL A 396 1.77 21.61 23.88
CA VAL A 396 2.75 22.07 24.87
C VAL A 396 3.90 21.09 25.11
N GLN A 397 3.69 19.78 24.88
CA GLN A 397 4.74 18.76 24.93
C GLN A 397 5.38 18.54 23.55
N GLY A 398 4.65 18.73 22.46
CA GLY A 398 5.21 18.65 21.12
C GLY A 398 4.28 17.98 20.09
N VAL A 399 4.86 17.73 18.93
CA VAL A 399 4.20 17.18 17.75
C VAL A 399 4.85 15.88 17.32
N VAL A 400 4.05 14.87 16.97
CA VAL A 400 4.51 13.63 16.34
C VAL A 400 4.05 13.64 14.88
N LEU A 401 4.99 13.62 13.94
CA LEU A 401 4.72 13.38 12.51
C LEU A 401 4.58 11.89 12.26
N ALA A 402 3.40 11.46 11.83
CA ALA A 402 3.08 10.07 11.51
C ALA A 402 2.17 9.95 10.27
N CYS A 403 2.40 10.83 9.29
CA CYS A 403 1.53 11.08 8.14
C CYS A 403 1.95 10.32 6.87
N GLY A 404 2.81 9.29 7.01
CA GLY A 404 3.23 8.44 5.90
C GLY A 404 4.27 9.08 4.97
N GLY A 405 4.60 8.38 3.90
CA GLY A 405 5.57 8.80 2.90
C GLY A 405 4.97 9.62 1.74
N TYR A 406 5.46 9.39 0.51
CA TYR A 406 5.05 10.19 -0.65
C TYR A 406 4.83 9.37 -1.94
N CYS A 407 4.58 8.06 -1.85
CA CYS A 407 4.35 7.23 -3.05
C CYS A 407 3.04 7.54 -3.80
N ALA A 408 2.10 8.29 -3.22
CA ALA A 408 0.94 8.81 -3.95
C ALA A 408 1.25 10.12 -4.71
N ASN A 409 2.49 10.58 -4.67
CA ASN A 409 3.00 11.73 -5.41
C ASN A 409 4.19 11.32 -6.32
N PRO A 410 3.93 10.68 -7.47
CA PRO A 410 5.00 10.21 -8.37
C PRO A 410 5.94 11.32 -8.83
N ALA A 411 5.47 12.56 -8.93
CA ALA A 411 6.31 13.70 -9.27
C ALA A 411 7.34 14.01 -8.16
N MET A 412 6.97 13.87 -6.88
CA MET A 412 7.91 14.00 -5.76
C MET A 412 8.89 12.84 -5.73
N VAL A 413 8.42 11.60 -5.96
CA VAL A 413 9.32 10.44 -6.07
C VAL A 413 10.34 10.66 -7.16
N LYS A 414 9.92 11.01 -8.37
CA LYS A 414 10.79 11.28 -9.52
C LYS A 414 11.78 12.43 -9.28
N LYS A 415 11.36 13.46 -8.55
CA LYS A 415 12.22 14.61 -8.22
C LYS A 415 13.48 14.20 -7.46
N TYR A 416 13.37 13.22 -6.57
CA TYR A 416 14.47 12.76 -5.73
C TYR A 416 15.16 11.51 -6.27
N ASP A 417 14.53 10.75 -7.17
CA ASP A 417 14.98 9.42 -7.61
C ASP A 417 16.42 9.39 -8.14
N LYS A 418 17.17 8.41 -7.66
CA LYS A 418 18.49 8.02 -8.17
C LYS A 418 18.61 6.52 -8.43
N TYR A 419 17.48 5.80 -8.43
CA TYR A 419 17.50 4.35 -8.54
C TYR A 419 16.76 3.79 -9.75
N TRP A 420 15.61 4.37 -10.10
CA TRP A 420 14.73 3.88 -11.18
C TRP A 420 15.01 4.56 -12.52
N GLY A 421 15.44 5.83 -12.52
CA GLY A 421 15.74 6.58 -13.73
C GLY A 421 14.54 6.72 -14.67
N ASP A 422 14.73 6.31 -15.94
CA ASP A 422 13.69 6.41 -16.98
C ASP A 422 12.50 5.46 -16.78
N ASP A 423 12.62 4.46 -15.91
CA ASP A 423 11.52 3.56 -15.56
C ASP A 423 10.43 4.27 -14.72
N LEU A 424 10.72 5.46 -14.20
CA LEU A 424 9.83 6.26 -13.38
C LEU A 424 9.29 7.48 -14.14
N SER A 425 7.97 7.72 -14.06
CA SER A 425 7.30 8.88 -14.67
C SER A 425 6.35 9.56 -13.68
N ASP A 426 5.91 10.78 -13.98
CA ASP A 426 4.91 11.51 -13.17
C ASP A 426 3.54 10.82 -13.14
N THR A 427 3.34 9.81 -14.00
CA THR A 427 2.11 9.01 -14.11
C THR A 427 2.33 7.57 -13.69
N THR A 428 3.46 7.24 -13.06
CA THR A 428 3.69 5.91 -12.51
C THR A 428 2.61 5.59 -11.49
N LEU A 429 2.00 4.42 -11.63
CA LEU A 429 0.91 3.98 -10.76
C LEU A 429 1.42 3.73 -9.34
N THR A 430 0.50 3.74 -8.37
CA THR A 430 0.80 3.54 -6.95
C THR A 430 -0.18 2.61 -6.28
N THR A 431 0.31 1.84 -5.30
CA THR A 431 -0.53 1.04 -4.40
C THR A 431 -1.08 1.86 -3.24
N ASN A 432 -0.67 3.12 -3.12
CA ASN A 432 -0.91 3.94 -1.93
C ASN A 432 -2.28 4.62 -1.93
N MET A 433 -2.77 4.89 -0.75
CA MET A 433 -3.87 5.82 -0.54
C MET A 433 -3.49 7.20 -1.08
N GLY A 434 -4.42 7.86 -1.77
CA GLY A 434 -4.19 9.18 -2.40
C GLY A 434 -3.83 10.31 -1.43
N THR A 435 -3.86 10.06 -0.13
CA THR A 435 -3.44 10.99 0.93
C THR A 435 -1.95 10.91 1.26
N ASN A 436 -1.19 9.94 0.74
CA ASN A 436 0.22 9.71 1.04
C ASN A 436 1.14 10.52 0.10
N GLU A 437 1.16 11.85 0.24
CA GLU A 437 1.75 12.82 -0.71
C GLU A 437 3.04 13.49 -0.24
N GLY A 438 3.52 13.20 0.99
CA GLY A 438 4.77 13.75 1.53
C GLY A 438 4.63 15.04 2.34
N ASP A 439 3.42 15.41 2.74
CA ASP A 439 3.14 16.68 3.44
C ASP A 439 4.01 16.86 4.70
N GLY A 440 4.17 15.79 5.50
CA GLY A 440 4.96 15.86 6.73
C GLY A 440 6.45 16.08 6.51
N ILE A 441 7.00 15.46 5.46
CA ILE A 441 8.40 15.66 5.07
C ILE A 441 8.62 17.11 4.65
N VAL A 442 7.71 17.67 3.84
CA VAL A 442 7.78 19.06 3.38
C VAL A 442 7.69 20.04 4.55
N MET A 443 6.71 19.85 5.46
CA MET A 443 6.57 20.72 6.64
C MET A 443 7.80 20.67 7.56
N ALA A 444 8.41 19.49 7.71
CA ALA A 444 9.61 19.34 8.51
C ALA A 444 10.83 20.01 7.85
N GLN A 445 11.00 19.87 6.53
CA GLN A 445 12.06 20.55 5.77
C GLN A 445 11.94 22.08 5.86
N GLU A 446 10.73 22.64 5.88
CA GLU A 446 10.49 24.09 6.01
C GLU A 446 11.05 24.68 7.33
N ILE A 447 11.19 23.86 8.36
CA ILE A 447 11.77 24.26 9.65
C ILE A 447 13.21 23.75 9.87
N GLY A 448 13.85 23.20 8.82
CA GLY A 448 15.26 22.79 8.83
C GLY A 448 15.52 21.34 9.25
N ALA A 449 14.52 20.46 9.23
CA ALA A 449 14.74 19.04 9.46
C ALA A 449 15.60 18.40 8.36
N ALA A 450 16.57 17.59 8.77
CA ALA A 450 17.35 16.76 7.86
C ALA A 450 16.49 15.64 7.26
N THR A 451 16.82 15.24 6.04
CA THR A 451 16.19 14.11 5.35
C THR A 451 17.23 13.14 4.82
N THR A 452 16.88 11.85 4.74
CA THR A 452 17.75 10.79 4.21
C THR A 452 16.94 9.80 3.41
N GLY A 453 17.57 9.12 2.44
CA GLY A 453 16.97 8.01 1.67
C GLY A 453 15.86 8.43 0.71
N LEU A 454 15.67 9.72 0.44
CA LEU A 454 14.63 10.19 -0.49
C LEU A 454 14.85 9.71 -1.93
N GLU A 455 16.07 9.25 -2.25
CA GLU A 455 16.50 8.82 -3.57
C GLU A 455 15.87 7.51 -4.04
N VAL A 456 15.21 6.78 -3.15
CA VAL A 456 14.66 5.44 -3.45
C VAL A 456 13.22 5.32 -2.98
N ALA A 457 12.38 4.80 -3.85
CA ALA A 457 11.07 4.27 -3.52
C ALA A 457 11.01 2.79 -3.92
N GLN A 458 10.43 1.93 -3.10
CA GLN A 458 10.19 0.54 -3.46
C GLN A 458 8.99 0.45 -4.41
N MET A 459 9.11 -0.36 -5.46
CA MET A 459 7.98 -0.75 -6.28
C MET A 459 7.45 -2.12 -5.85
N MET A 460 6.13 -2.27 -5.84
CA MET A 460 5.47 -3.56 -5.76
C MET A 460 5.43 -4.14 -7.18
N PRO A 461 6.08 -5.27 -7.43
CA PRO A 461 6.17 -5.82 -8.78
C PRO A 461 4.81 -6.25 -9.32
N SER A 462 3.94 -6.83 -8.50
CA SER A 462 2.71 -7.52 -8.91
C SER A 462 1.43 -6.71 -8.65
N SER A 463 1.39 -5.44 -9.06
CA SER A 463 0.19 -4.60 -8.96
C SER A 463 -0.69 -4.67 -10.21
N SER A 464 -1.90 -4.12 -10.11
CA SER A 464 -2.81 -3.95 -11.26
C SER A 464 -2.18 -3.08 -12.33
N PRO A 465 -2.15 -3.50 -13.60
CA PRO A 465 -1.61 -2.68 -14.68
C PRO A 465 -2.47 -1.44 -15.01
N VAL A 466 -3.73 -1.42 -14.56
CA VAL A 466 -4.67 -0.31 -14.81
C VAL A 466 -4.74 0.64 -13.62
N LYS A 467 -4.82 0.09 -12.40
CA LYS A 467 -5.10 0.85 -11.17
C LYS A 467 -3.87 1.08 -10.31
N GLY A 468 -2.83 0.25 -10.46
CA GLY A 468 -1.65 0.26 -9.60
C GLY A 468 -1.87 -0.37 -8.22
N THR A 469 -3.11 -0.71 -7.87
CA THR A 469 -3.48 -1.30 -6.59
C THR A 469 -3.16 -2.79 -6.53
N MET A 470 -3.23 -3.36 -5.33
CA MET A 470 -3.08 -4.79 -5.11
C MET A 470 -4.43 -5.52 -4.95
N THR A 471 -5.54 -4.80 -5.12
CA THR A 471 -6.90 -5.26 -4.78
C THR A 471 -7.63 -5.98 -5.91
N ASP A 472 -7.04 -6.03 -7.09
CA ASP A 472 -7.60 -6.70 -8.27
C ASP A 472 -6.66 -7.80 -8.78
N GLY A 473 -7.26 -8.86 -9.31
CA GLY A 473 -6.55 -10.03 -9.82
C GLY A 473 -6.07 -10.96 -8.70
N VAL A 474 -5.24 -11.91 -9.05
CA VAL A 474 -4.90 -13.03 -8.22
C VAL A 474 -3.55 -12.84 -7.55
N TRP A 475 -3.54 -13.12 -6.28
CA TRP A 475 -2.37 -13.25 -5.43
C TRP A 475 -2.11 -14.70 -5.10
N GLY A 476 -0.87 -15.05 -4.82
CA GLY A 476 -0.47 -16.35 -4.35
C GLY A 476 0.95 -16.33 -3.82
N ASP A 477 1.43 -17.47 -3.37
CA ASP A 477 2.82 -17.62 -2.97
C ASP A 477 3.73 -17.61 -4.21
N ALA A 478 4.68 -16.71 -4.28
CA ALA A 478 5.63 -16.62 -5.40
C ALA A 478 6.44 -17.90 -5.60
N SER A 479 6.58 -18.73 -4.56
CA SER A 479 7.23 -20.04 -4.66
C SER A 479 6.45 -21.04 -5.53
N GLU A 480 5.14 -20.85 -5.69
CA GLU A 480 4.22 -21.67 -6.49
C GLU A 480 3.89 -21.04 -7.86
N GLN A 481 4.25 -19.78 -8.09
CA GLN A 481 3.86 -19.04 -9.29
C GLN A 481 4.85 -19.20 -10.43
N ILE A 482 4.31 -19.07 -11.65
CA ILE A 482 5.08 -18.97 -12.89
C ILE A 482 4.83 -17.59 -13.47
N TRP A 483 5.87 -16.74 -13.56
CA TRP A 483 5.77 -15.41 -14.14
C TRP A 483 6.26 -15.44 -15.59
N ILE A 484 5.41 -14.99 -16.52
CA ILE A 484 5.68 -15.06 -17.95
C ILE A 484 5.61 -13.68 -18.61
N ASP A 485 6.36 -13.53 -19.69
CA ASP A 485 6.29 -12.41 -20.62
C ASP A 485 5.09 -12.52 -21.58
N GLY A 486 4.90 -11.56 -22.48
CA GLY A 486 3.83 -11.57 -23.48
C GLY A 486 3.92 -12.68 -24.53
N ALA A 487 5.04 -13.40 -24.61
CA ALA A 487 5.21 -14.59 -25.47
C ALA A 487 4.94 -15.91 -24.73
N GLY A 488 4.74 -15.86 -23.42
CA GLY A 488 4.47 -17.04 -22.59
C GLY A 488 5.72 -17.68 -21.98
N ASN A 489 6.88 -17.01 -22.01
CA ASN A 489 8.12 -17.52 -21.45
C ASN A 489 8.38 -16.92 -20.07
N ARG A 490 8.98 -17.69 -19.14
CA ARG A 490 9.55 -17.15 -17.91
C ARG A 490 10.65 -16.14 -18.22
N PHE A 491 10.80 -15.12 -17.37
CA PHE A 491 11.76 -14.03 -17.57
C PHE A 491 12.57 -13.65 -16.33
N VAL A 492 12.25 -14.22 -15.16
CA VAL A 492 12.88 -13.87 -13.88
C VAL A 492 12.73 -15.03 -12.88
N ASP A 493 13.55 -15.05 -11.83
CA ASP A 493 13.27 -15.79 -10.59
C ASP A 493 12.12 -15.11 -9.86
N GLU A 494 10.97 -15.75 -9.78
CA GLU A 494 9.74 -15.22 -9.17
C GLU A 494 9.86 -15.03 -7.65
N TYR A 495 10.86 -15.63 -7.03
CA TYR A 495 11.14 -15.53 -5.59
C TYR A 495 12.22 -14.50 -5.24
N ALA A 496 12.76 -13.81 -6.25
CA ALA A 496 13.75 -12.75 -6.07
C ALA A 496 13.22 -11.54 -5.27
N GLU A 497 14.11 -10.62 -4.93
CA GLU A 497 13.78 -9.38 -4.23
C GLU A 497 12.85 -8.49 -5.07
N ARG A 498 12.03 -7.68 -4.40
CA ARG A 498 10.98 -6.88 -5.05
C ARG A 498 11.49 -5.92 -6.12
N ASP A 499 12.62 -5.27 -5.88
CA ASP A 499 13.22 -4.34 -6.82
C ASP A 499 13.84 -5.05 -8.04
N VAL A 500 14.40 -6.25 -7.84
CA VAL A 500 14.87 -7.13 -8.93
C VAL A 500 13.70 -7.52 -9.82
N LEU A 501 12.60 -7.97 -9.23
CA LEU A 501 11.36 -8.33 -9.92
C LEU A 501 10.76 -7.13 -10.68
N ALA A 502 10.69 -5.97 -10.03
CA ALA A 502 10.17 -4.76 -10.65
C ALA A 502 11.04 -4.31 -11.83
N LYS A 503 12.37 -4.28 -11.68
CA LYS A 503 13.30 -3.95 -12.78
C LYS A 503 13.22 -4.93 -13.95
N ALA A 504 13.03 -6.22 -13.66
CA ALA A 504 12.86 -7.23 -14.70
C ALA A 504 11.55 -7.02 -15.47
N SER A 505 10.44 -6.77 -14.75
CA SER A 505 9.12 -6.55 -15.38
C SER A 505 9.07 -5.26 -16.20
N LEU A 506 9.69 -4.17 -15.72
CA LEU A 506 9.70 -2.87 -16.42
C LEU A 506 10.45 -2.91 -17.77
N LYS A 507 11.30 -3.92 -17.99
CA LYS A 507 11.97 -4.15 -19.29
C LYS A 507 11.09 -4.84 -20.32
N LEU A 508 9.96 -5.41 -19.89
CA LEU A 508 9.00 -6.06 -20.79
C LEU A 508 8.15 -5.02 -21.53
N ASP A 509 7.44 -5.46 -22.56
CA ASP A 509 6.53 -4.62 -23.33
C ASP A 509 5.50 -3.93 -22.42
N ASN A 510 5.51 -2.60 -22.41
CA ASN A 510 4.68 -1.77 -21.53
C ASN A 510 4.87 -2.02 -20.02
N GLY A 511 5.95 -2.71 -19.60
CA GLY A 511 6.19 -3.07 -18.21
C GLY A 511 5.17 -4.05 -17.63
N ILE A 512 4.54 -4.87 -18.49
CA ILE A 512 3.48 -5.82 -18.10
C ILE A 512 4.01 -7.24 -18.22
N PHE A 513 3.83 -8.00 -17.17
CA PHE A 513 4.05 -9.44 -17.11
C PHE A 513 2.76 -10.15 -16.68
N TYR A 514 2.79 -11.47 -16.65
CA TYR A 514 1.62 -12.27 -16.39
C TYR A 514 1.93 -13.39 -15.40
N ILE A 515 1.05 -13.57 -14.40
CA ILE A 515 1.14 -14.68 -13.45
C ILE A 515 0.24 -15.80 -13.96
N LEU A 516 0.85 -16.97 -14.22
CA LEU A 516 0.17 -18.19 -14.65
C LEU A 516 0.04 -19.16 -13.47
N TYR A 517 -1.14 -19.70 -13.27
CA TYR A 517 -1.45 -20.71 -12.24
C TYR A 517 -2.71 -21.50 -12.60
N ALA A 518 -3.09 -22.47 -11.77
CA ALA A 518 -4.32 -23.25 -11.92
C ALA A 518 -5.25 -23.04 -10.71
N GLY A 519 -6.57 -23.07 -10.95
CA GLY A 519 -7.58 -22.91 -9.91
C GLY A 519 -9.00 -23.17 -10.39
N ALA A 520 -9.94 -23.27 -9.44
CA ALA A 520 -11.36 -23.43 -9.72
C ALA A 520 -12.01 -22.07 -10.05
N ALA A 521 -12.96 -22.08 -11.00
CA ALA A 521 -13.62 -20.85 -11.47
C ALA A 521 -14.83 -20.44 -10.60
N ASP A 522 -15.32 -21.31 -9.73
CA ASP A 522 -16.49 -21.11 -8.88
C ASP A 522 -16.20 -20.20 -7.67
N GLU A 523 -17.22 -19.97 -6.84
CA GLU A 523 -17.12 -19.15 -5.61
C GLU A 523 -16.12 -19.71 -4.58
N THR A 524 -15.78 -21.01 -4.67
CA THR A 524 -14.78 -21.67 -3.82
C THR A 524 -13.40 -21.61 -4.46
N GLY A 525 -13.31 -21.09 -5.67
CA GLY A 525 -12.11 -20.98 -6.47
C GLY A 525 -11.01 -20.23 -5.78
N TRP A 526 -9.84 -20.77 -5.90
CA TRP A 526 -8.64 -20.32 -5.25
C TRP A 526 -8.30 -18.86 -5.58
N VAL A 527 -8.53 -18.00 -4.61
CA VAL A 527 -7.98 -16.65 -4.54
C VAL A 527 -7.09 -16.60 -3.30
N LYS A 528 -6.05 -17.45 -3.29
CA LYS A 528 -5.06 -17.44 -2.21
C LYS A 528 -4.36 -16.09 -2.21
N GLY A 529 -4.58 -15.28 -1.17
CA GLY A 529 -4.04 -13.93 -1.05
C GLY A 529 -5.03 -12.78 -1.31
N ALA A 530 -6.25 -13.04 -1.78
CA ALA A 530 -7.33 -12.03 -1.78
C ALA A 530 -8.11 -12.01 -0.45
N GLU A 531 -7.67 -12.74 0.54
CA GLU A 531 -8.22 -12.68 1.91
C GLU A 531 -7.83 -11.38 2.63
N TYR A 532 -8.07 -10.26 1.98
CA TYR A 532 -8.11 -8.97 2.66
C TYR A 532 -9.57 -8.70 3.04
N GLU A 533 -10.06 -9.42 4.06
CA GLU A 533 -11.38 -9.12 4.60
C GLU A 533 -11.47 -7.62 4.93
N GLY A 534 -12.36 -6.94 4.23
CA GLY A 534 -12.74 -5.57 4.51
C GLY A 534 -12.06 -4.45 3.72
N THR A 535 -11.06 -4.71 2.87
CA THR A 535 -10.38 -3.63 2.09
C THR A 535 -10.16 -3.95 0.62
N ALA A 536 -10.26 -5.23 0.22
CA ALA A 536 -10.23 -5.64 -1.18
C ALA A 536 -11.55 -6.30 -1.57
N PRO A 537 -12.01 -6.15 -2.81
CA PRO A 537 -13.06 -7.01 -3.32
C PRO A 537 -12.51 -8.44 -3.29
N SER A 538 -12.97 -9.24 -2.33
CA SER A 538 -12.83 -10.68 -2.41
C SER A 538 -13.66 -11.13 -3.63
N GLY A 539 -13.01 -11.73 -4.63
CA GLY A 539 -13.69 -12.24 -5.80
C GLY A 539 -13.25 -13.67 -6.07
N SER A 540 -14.13 -14.47 -6.66
CA SER A 540 -13.75 -15.74 -7.27
C SER A 540 -12.99 -15.47 -8.58
N ILE A 541 -12.31 -16.48 -9.12
CA ILE A 541 -11.75 -16.41 -10.48
C ILE A 541 -12.83 -16.00 -11.48
N LYS A 542 -14.06 -16.50 -11.30
CA LYS A 542 -15.21 -16.13 -12.12
C LYS A 542 -15.48 -14.63 -12.06
N ASP A 543 -15.51 -14.02 -10.87
CA ASP A 543 -15.73 -12.58 -10.72
C ASP A 543 -14.63 -11.76 -11.42
N PHE A 544 -13.38 -12.20 -11.35
CA PHE A 544 -12.26 -11.54 -12.02
C PHE A 544 -12.31 -11.70 -13.55
N VAL A 545 -12.79 -12.85 -14.06
CA VAL A 545 -13.03 -13.05 -15.50
C VAL A 545 -14.18 -12.16 -15.98
N GLU A 546 -15.32 -12.16 -15.26
CA GLU A 546 -16.49 -11.36 -15.61
C GLU A 546 -16.21 -9.85 -15.55
N SER A 547 -15.34 -9.40 -14.65
CA SER A 547 -14.89 -8.00 -14.54
C SER A 547 -13.73 -7.66 -15.50
N GLY A 548 -13.28 -8.61 -16.32
CA GLY A 548 -12.22 -8.40 -17.31
C GLY A 548 -10.84 -8.14 -16.70
N GLN A 549 -10.52 -8.77 -15.57
CA GLN A 549 -9.23 -8.62 -14.89
C GLN A 549 -8.25 -9.74 -15.19
N VAL A 550 -8.74 -10.95 -15.46
CA VAL A 550 -7.93 -12.15 -15.73
C VAL A 550 -8.53 -12.96 -16.88
N TRP A 551 -7.74 -13.88 -17.43
CA TRP A 551 -8.23 -14.91 -18.37
C TRP A 551 -8.29 -16.26 -17.67
N TYR A 552 -9.26 -17.08 -18.08
CA TYR A 552 -9.48 -18.43 -17.62
C TYR A 552 -9.78 -19.37 -18.80
N GLY A 553 -9.34 -20.61 -18.70
CA GLY A 553 -9.69 -21.70 -19.60
C GLY A 553 -9.51 -23.05 -18.93
N GLU A 554 -10.44 -23.99 -19.11
CA GLU A 554 -10.31 -25.35 -18.57
C GLU A 554 -9.22 -26.14 -19.29
N THR A 555 -8.82 -25.68 -20.50
CA THR A 555 -7.67 -26.17 -21.25
C THR A 555 -6.72 -25.02 -21.59
N LEU A 556 -5.47 -25.33 -21.91
CA LEU A 556 -4.51 -24.33 -22.38
C LEU A 556 -4.92 -23.69 -23.71
N GLU A 557 -5.64 -24.43 -24.58
CA GLU A 557 -6.18 -23.94 -25.83
C GLU A 557 -7.29 -22.90 -25.58
N GLU A 558 -8.20 -23.15 -24.64
CA GLU A 558 -9.24 -22.21 -24.24
C GLU A 558 -8.66 -20.97 -23.60
N LEU A 559 -7.67 -21.10 -22.70
CA LEU A 559 -6.97 -19.98 -22.11
C LEU A 559 -6.28 -19.13 -23.19
N ALA A 560 -5.59 -19.76 -24.13
CA ALA A 560 -4.94 -19.09 -25.26
C ALA A 560 -5.96 -18.34 -26.13
N GLU A 561 -7.13 -18.91 -26.38
CA GLU A 561 -8.21 -18.24 -27.11
C GLU A 561 -8.79 -17.07 -26.31
N ALA A 562 -9.04 -17.24 -25.02
CA ALA A 562 -9.51 -16.20 -24.12
C ALA A 562 -8.56 -14.99 -24.08
N SER A 563 -7.24 -15.23 -24.10
CA SER A 563 -6.21 -14.18 -24.03
C SER A 563 -6.14 -13.27 -25.27
N LYS A 564 -6.86 -13.55 -26.32
CA LYS A 564 -7.04 -12.66 -27.48
C LYS A 564 -8.05 -11.54 -27.21
N ASN A 565 -8.87 -11.68 -26.17
CA ASN A 565 -9.79 -10.64 -25.72
C ASN A 565 -9.10 -9.82 -24.62
N PRO A 566 -9.40 -8.51 -24.51
CA PRO A 566 -8.75 -7.68 -23.49
C PRO A 566 -9.10 -8.09 -22.06
N ALA A 567 -8.08 -8.22 -21.19
CA ALA A 567 -8.22 -8.22 -19.74
C ALA A 567 -7.22 -7.22 -19.14
N ALA A 568 -7.65 -6.42 -18.17
CA ALA A 568 -6.88 -5.34 -17.59
C ALA A 568 -6.20 -4.43 -18.65
N GLY A 569 -6.87 -4.20 -19.77
CA GLY A 569 -6.42 -3.33 -20.85
C GLY A 569 -5.41 -3.93 -21.83
N VAL A 570 -5.05 -5.23 -21.72
CA VAL A 570 -4.10 -5.92 -22.60
C VAL A 570 -4.68 -7.19 -23.20
N ALA A 571 -4.17 -7.61 -24.35
CA ALA A 571 -4.58 -8.82 -25.08
C ALA A 571 -3.37 -9.47 -25.76
N PRO A 572 -2.52 -10.23 -25.03
CA PRO A 572 -1.28 -10.79 -25.57
C PRO A 572 -1.52 -11.88 -26.62
N GLY A 573 -2.63 -12.64 -26.55
CA GLY A 573 -2.94 -13.72 -27.47
C GLY A 573 -1.92 -14.85 -27.37
N PHE A 574 -1.76 -15.44 -26.20
CA PHE A 574 -0.78 -16.51 -25.93
C PHE A 574 -0.94 -17.70 -26.88
N SER A 575 0.15 -18.44 -27.08
CA SER A 575 0.15 -19.75 -27.73
C SER A 575 -0.04 -20.84 -26.67
N ALA A 576 -0.99 -21.75 -26.87
CA ALA A 576 -1.16 -22.91 -25.99
C ALA A 576 0.12 -23.76 -25.90
N ASP A 577 0.82 -23.96 -27.04
CA ASP A 577 2.08 -24.69 -27.07
C ASP A 577 3.19 -24.00 -26.24
N ALA A 578 3.26 -22.66 -26.28
CA ALA A 578 4.23 -21.91 -25.49
C ALA A 578 3.94 -22.04 -23.98
N LEU A 579 2.67 -21.88 -23.58
CA LEU A 579 2.26 -22.05 -22.18
C LEU A 579 2.55 -23.47 -21.68
N ARG A 580 2.20 -24.48 -22.47
CA ARG A 580 2.48 -25.90 -22.15
C ARG A 580 3.98 -26.14 -21.96
N SER A 581 4.81 -25.69 -22.88
CA SER A 581 6.26 -25.82 -22.79
C SER A 581 6.85 -25.15 -21.55
N THR A 582 6.34 -23.98 -21.18
CA THR A 582 6.75 -23.26 -19.97
C THR A 582 6.37 -24.02 -18.70
N ILE A 583 5.13 -24.50 -18.60
CA ILE A 583 4.67 -25.31 -17.47
C ILE A 583 5.47 -26.61 -17.34
N GLU A 584 5.66 -27.36 -18.43
CA GLU A 584 6.43 -28.61 -18.41
C GLU A 584 7.88 -28.39 -18.01
N THR A 585 8.48 -27.27 -18.44
CA THR A 585 9.85 -26.90 -18.04
C THR A 585 9.92 -26.57 -16.55
N TYR A 586 8.97 -25.78 -16.04
CA TYR A 586 8.90 -25.43 -14.63
C TYR A 586 8.63 -26.65 -13.74
N ASN A 587 7.75 -27.56 -14.14
CA ASN A 587 7.47 -28.81 -13.44
C ASN A 587 8.74 -29.69 -13.32
N ARG A 588 9.56 -29.74 -14.37
CA ARG A 588 10.84 -30.45 -14.33
C ARG A 588 11.79 -29.80 -13.29
N TYR A 589 11.78 -28.48 -13.13
CA TYR A 589 12.56 -27.81 -12.09
C TYR A 589 12.01 -28.09 -10.70
N PHE A 590 10.69 -28.17 -10.54
CA PHE A 590 10.06 -28.61 -9.30
C PHE A 590 10.46 -30.05 -8.94
N GLU A 591 10.41 -31.00 -9.86
CA GLU A 591 10.81 -32.39 -9.64
C GLU A 591 12.28 -32.51 -9.23
N ASN A 592 13.15 -31.76 -9.89
CA ASN A 592 14.59 -31.77 -9.62
C ASN A 592 15.00 -30.84 -8.46
N GLN A 593 14.09 -30.03 -7.94
CA GLN A 593 14.36 -28.97 -6.95
C GLN A 593 15.53 -28.06 -7.38
N LYS A 594 15.56 -27.74 -8.68
CA LYS A 594 16.61 -26.91 -9.27
C LYS A 594 16.08 -26.18 -10.50
N ASP A 595 16.03 -24.86 -10.43
CA ASP A 595 15.77 -23.98 -11.56
C ASP A 595 17.08 -23.69 -12.32
N GLU A 596 17.16 -24.16 -13.57
CA GLU A 596 18.36 -24.00 -14.42
C GLU A 596 18.35 -22.67 -15.21
N ASP A 597 17.17 -22.00 -15.31
CA ASP A 597 17.04 -20.77 -16.09
C ASP A 597 17.36 -19.52 -15.26
N PHE A 598 16.78 -19.40 -14.07
CA PHE A 598 16.87 -18.19 -13.25
C PHE A 598 17.37 -18.43 -11.83
N GLY A 599 17.53 -19.70 -11.43
CA GLY A 599 18.08 -20.06 -10.13
C GLY A 599 17.11 -19.91 -8.96
N LYS A 600 15.80 -19.97 -9.20
CA LYS A 600 14.76 -19.91 -8.16
C LYS A 600 15.03 -20.93 -7.05
N GLU A 601 15.31 -20.44 -5.85
CA GLU A 601 15.74 -21.28 -4.71
C GLU A 601 14.58 -22.04 -4.07
N VAL A 602 13.37 -21.48 -4.10
CA VAL A 602 12.17 -22.04 -3.47
C VAL A 602 11.13 -22.35 -4.54
N ILE A 603 10.97 -23.63 -4.86
CA ILE A 603 9.98 -24.13 -5.82
C ILE A 603 9.08 -25.08 -5.04
N SER A 604 7.89 -24.61 -4.60
CA SER A 604 6.99 -25.37 -3.72
C SER A 604 5.76 -25.96 -4.43
N GLY A 605 5.51 -25.59 -5.69
CA GLY A 605 4.35 -26.06 -6.47
C GLY A 605 4.68 -26.39 -7.92
N ALA A 606 3.87 -27.25 -8.51
CA ALA A 606 3.86 -27.59 -9.92
C ALA A 606 2.42 -27.51 -10.44
N VAL A 607 2.25 -27.37 -11.74
CA VAL A 607 0.94 -27.38 -12.40
C VAL A 607 0.79 -28.70 -13.16
N ASP A 608 -0.02 -29.62 -12.64
CA ASP A 608 -0.35 -30.88 -13.32
C ASP A 608 -1.39 -30.61 -14.41
N ILE A 609 -0.94 -30.49 -15.65
CA ILE A 609 -1.77 -30.16 -16.80
C ILE A 609 -2.91 -31.19 -16.97
N ASP A 610 -2.59 -32.49 -16.90
CA ASP A 610 -3.58 -33.55 -17.13
C ASP A 610 -4.64 -33.57 -16.02
N ALA A 611 -4.23 -33.32 -14.77
CA ALA A 611 -5.16 -33.23 -13.66
C ALA A 611 -6.08 -32.00 -13.79
N VAL A 612 -5.56 -30.84 -14.20
CA VAL A 612 -6.35 -29.64 -14.44
C VAL A 612 -7.34 -29.87 -15.57
N GLU A 613 -6.90 -30.33 -16.75
CA GLU A 613 -7.76 -30.53 -17.93
C GLU A 613 -8.79 -31.66 -17.77
N SER A 614 -8.64 -32.56 -16.78
CA SER A 614 -9.59 -33.63 -16.49
C SER A 614 -10.56 -33.31 -15.34
N THR A 615 -10.42 -32.21 -14.65
CA THR A 615 -11.23 -31.83 -13.49
C THR A 615 -12.23 -30.73 -13.89
N GLU A 616 -13.52 -31.04 -13.91
CA GLU A 616 -14.58 -30.09 -14.23
C GLU A 616 -14.55 -28.88 -13.33
N GLY A 617 -14.60 -27.67 -13.91
CA GLY A 617 -14.60 -26.40 -13.19
C GLY A 617 -13.23 -25.96 -12.66
N VAL A 618 -12.17 -26.70 -12.93
CA VAL A 618 -10.79 -26.29 -12.67
C VAL A 618 -10.12 -25.94 -13.99
N GLY A 619 -9.29 -24.91 -14.01
CA GLY A 619 -8.61 -24.50 -15.23
C GLY A 619 -7.36 -23.69 -14.95
N PHE A 620 -6.77 -23.21 -16.03
CA PHE A 620 -5.61 -22.33 -16.01
C PHE A 620 -6.08 -20.88 -15.95
N VAL A 621 -5.33 -20.07 -15.21
CA VAL A 621 -5.60 -18.64 -15.03
C VAL A 621 -4.34 -17.84 -15.36
N ILE A 622 -4.52 -16.75 -16.09
CA ILE A 622 -3.47 -15.77 -16.31
C ILE A 622 -3.94 -14.40 -15.83
N SER A 623 -3.15 -13.80 -14.93
CA SER A 623 -3.39 -12.47 -14.37
C SER A 623 -2.32 -11.49 -14.83
N PRO A 624 -2.65 -10.43 -15.59
CA PRO A 624 -1.71 -9.40 -16.00
C PRO A 624 -1.29 -8.54 -14.79
N ARG A 625 0.00 -8.21 -14.69
CA ARG A 625 0.61 -7.46 -13.59
C ARG A 625 1.61 -6.42 -14.06
N ARG A 626 1.82 -5.40 -13.24
CA ARG A 626 2.77 -4.34 -13.47
C ARG A 626 3.38 -3.83 -12.16
N ALA A 627 4.63 -3.37 -12.20
CA ALA A 627 5.24 -2.70 -11.06
C ALA A 627 4.59 -1.32 -10.81
N SER A 628 4.35 -1.00 -9.53
CA SER A 628 3.77 0.28 -9.08
C SER A 628 4.51 0.79 -7.84
N LEU A 629 4.57 2.11 -7.64
CA LEU A 629 5.11 2.72 -6.43
C LEU A 629 4.39 2.16 -5.19
N HIS A 630 5.15 1.81 -4.16
CA HIS A 630 4.60 1.09 -3.01
C HIS A 630 5.00 1.67 -1.66
N HIS A 631 6.28 1.98 -1.46
CA HIS A 631 6.81 2.44 -0.18
C HIS A 631 8.00 3.37 -0.42
N THR A 632 8.01 4.54 0.21
CA THR A 632 9.19 5.41 0.21
C THR A 632 10.17 4.95 1.27
N MET A 633 11.47 4.93 0.92
CA MET A 633 12.52 4.49 1.85
C MET A 633 13.03 5.63 2.71
N GLY A 634 12.88 6.84 2.22
CA GLY A 634 13.39 8.04 2.84
C GLY A 634 12.33 8.94 3.45
N GLY A 635 12.80 9.78 4.34
CA GLY A 635 11.99 10.74 5.08
C GLY A 635 12.87 11.60 5.98
N VAL A 636 12.30 12.14 7.06
CA VAL A 636 13.05 12.91 8.04
C VAL A 636 14.02 12.01 8.82
N VAL A 637 15.18 12.55 9.17
CA VAL A 637 16.17 11.87 10.01
C VAL A 637 15.68 11.86 11.46
N ILE A 638 15.71 10.69 12.08
CA ILE A 638 15.40 10.52 13.51
C ILE A 638 16.54 9.84 14.26
N ASP A 639 16.57 10.01 15.58
CA ASP A 639 17.37 9.19 16.48
C ASP A 639 16.59 7.96 17.00
N THR A 640 17.21 7.14 17.85
CA THR A 640 16.59 5.93 18.43
C THR A 640 15.44 6.23 19.40
N GLU A 641 15.25 7.47 19.80
CA GLU A 641 14.15 7.96 20.64
C GLU A 641 13.07 8.67 19.80
N ALA A 642 13.18 8.60 18.47
CA ALA A 642 12.29 9.18 17.47
C ALA A 642 12.26 10.73 17.46
N HIS A 643 13.25 11.44 18.03
CA HIS A 643 13.39 12.86 17.83
C HIS A 643 13.81 13.15 16.38
N VAL A 644 13.20 14.17 15.78
CA VAL A 644 13.63 14.66 14.47
C VAL A 644 14.89 15.50 14.61
N LEU A 645 15.87 15.26 13.73
CA LEU A 645 17.16 15.95 13.71
C LEU A 645 17.21 17.01 12.61
N ASP A 646 17.95 18.09 12.85
CA ASP A 646 18.26 19.10 11.85
C ASP A 646 19.47 18.69 10.97
N GLU A 647 19.80 19.51 9.96
CA GLU A 647 20.94 19.27 9.06
C GLU A 647 22.31 19.23 9.77
N GLN A 648 22.41 19.67 11.00
CA GLN A 648 23.59 19.63 11.84
C GLN A 648 23.59 18.42 12.81
N GLY A 649 22.55 17.57 12.74
CA GLY A 649 22.36 16.43 13.62
C GLY A 649 21.91 16.79 15.04
N GLN A 650 21.35 18.00 15.23
CA GLN A 650 20.81 18.41 16.52
C GLN A 650 19.31 18.13 16.58
N ILE A 651 18.81 17.81 17.76
CA ILE A 651 17.38 17.58 17.99
C ILE A 651 16.60 18.87 17.71
N ILE A 652 15.56 18.77 16.88
CA ILE A 652 14.53 19.79 16.76
C ILE A 652 13.57 19.61 17.93
N GLU A 653 13.72 20.46 18.94
CA GLU A 653 12.95 20.39 20.17
C GLU A 653 11.44 20.38 19.91
N GLY A 654 10.71 19.42 20.54
CA GLY A 654 9.27 19.30 20.41
C GLY A 654 8.79 18.64 19.13
N LEU A 655 9.69 18.13 18.29
CA LEU A 655 9.33 17.41 17.08
C LEU A 655 9.80 15.95 17.11
N PHE A 656 8.85 15.03 16.95
CA PHE A 656 9.06 13.58 16.84
C PHE A 656 8.50 13.09 15.52
N ALA A 657 8.98 11.94 15.04
CA ALA A 657 8.43 11.32 13.85
C ALA A 657 8.49 9.79 13.91
N ALA A 658 7.53 9.12 13.27
CA ALA A 658 7.46 7.66 13.23
C ALA A 658 6.79 7.13 11.95
N GLY A 659 7.24 5.96 11.49
CA GLY A 659 6.74 5.27 10.31
C GLY A 659 7.29 5.86 9.01
N GLU A 660 6.61 5.66 7.89
CA GLU A 660 7.09 5.96 6.54
C GLU A 660 7.47 7.44 6.27
N VAL A 661 7.13 8.36 7.16
CA VAL A 661 7.58 9.75 7.13
C VAL A 661 9.07 9.88 7.49
N THR A 662 9.66 8.85 8.12
CA THR A 662 11.07 8.80 8.54
C THR A 662 11.94 8.08 7.52
N GLY A 663 13.23 8.39 7.50
CA GLY A 663 14.24 7.74 6.68
C GLY A 663 15.31 7.02 7.51
N GLY A 664 16.14 6.22 6.85
CA GLY A 664 17.30 5.56 7.46
C GLY A 664 17.05 4.12 7.93
N ILE A 665 15.82 3.69 8.17
CA ILE A 665 15.54 2.35 8.71
C ILE A 665 15.71 1.26 7.64
N HIS A 666 15.25 1.49 6.41
CA HIS A 666 15.10 0.47 5.38
C HIS A 666 16.08 0.58 4.20
N ALA A 667 16.86 1.65 4.12
CA ALA A 667 17.81 1.94 3.04
C ALA A 667 17.20 1.81 1.62
N GLY A 668 17.78 0.97 0.74
CA GLY A 668 17.39 0.89 -0.67
C GLY A 668 16.24 -0.07 -0.97
N ASN A 669 15.96 -1.02 -0.06
CA ASN A 669 14.88 -1.99 -0.26
C ASN A 669 14.39 -2.53 1.09
N ARG A 670 13.12 -2.32 1.39
CA ARG A 670 12.50 -2.74 2.64
C ARG A 670 12.09 -4.20 2.61
N LEU A 671 12.46 -4.96 3.64
CA LEU A 671 12.03 -6.34 3.82
C LEU A 671 10.51 -6.44 3.97
N GLY A 672 9.89 -7.46 3.36
CA GLY A 672 8.49 -7.80 3.58
C GLY A 672 8.22 -8.00 5.08
N GLY A 673 7.13 -7.43 5.61
CA GLY A 673 6.77 -7.51 7.03
C GLY A 673 7.44 -6.48 7.96
N ASN A 674 8.52 -5.79 7.53
CA ASN A 674 9.19 -4.80 8.38
C ASN A 674 8.45 -3.46 8.48
N ALA A 675 7.69 -3.04 7.45
CA ALA A 675 6.99 -1.74 7.50
C ALA A 675 5.98 -1.65 8.65
N ILE A 676 5.22 -2.73 8.88
CA ILE A 676 4.25 -2.75 9.98
C ILE A 676 4.96 -2.82 11.34
N ALA A 677 6.04 -3.59 11.45
CA ALA A 677 6.86 -3.62 12.66
C ALA A 677 7.44 -2.23 12.98
N ASP A 678 7.96 -1.53 11.98
CA ASP A 678 8.48 -0.17 12.09
C ASP A 678 7.42 0.83 12.59
N ILE A 679 6.29 0.96 11.89
CA ILE A 679 5.29 1.99 12.23
C ILE A 679 4.75 1.85 13.65
N PHE A 680 4.56 0.62 14.14
CA PHE A 680 4.09 0.41 15.51
C PHE A 680 5.21 0.59 16.54
N THR A 681 6.43 0.13 16.25
CA THR A 681 7.57 0.23 17.16
C THR A 681 8.00 1.69 17.36
N PHE A 682 8.31 2.40 16.26
CA PHE A 682 8.71 3.81 16.37
C PHE A 682 7.54 4.72 16.77
N GLY A 683 6.30 4.35 16.42
CA GLY A 683 5.12 5.04 16.94
C GLY A 683 5.04 5.01 18.47
N GLN A 684 5.28 3.85 19.11
CA GLN A 684 5.36 3.76 20.55
C GLN A 684 6.53 4.57 21.13
N ILE A 685 7.69 4.49 20.50
CA ILE A 685 8.89 5.23 20.95
C ILE A 685 8.59 6.73 20.91
N ALA A 686 8.08 7.25 19.80
CA ALA A 686 7.70 8.66 19.66
C ALA A 686 6.63 9.07 20.69
N GLY A 687 5.62 8.23 20.93
CA GLY A 687 4.58 8.49 21.92
C GLY A 687 5.12 8.57 23.35
N ARG A 688 6.07 7.71 23.73
CA ARG A 688 6.77 7.79 25.01
C ARG A 688 7.66 9.04 25.10
N GLY A 689 8.45 9.31 24.06
CA GLY A 689 9.38 10.44 24.01
C GLY A 689 8.67 11.78 24.16
N VAL A 690 7.62 12.02 23.37
CA VAL A 690 6.87 13.29 23.41
C VAL A 690 6.16 13.51 24.75
N SER A 691 5.71 12.43 25.42
CA SER A 691 5.03 12.53 26.73
C SER A 691 5.97 12.80 27.90
N ALA A 692 7.26 12.53 27.73
CA ALA A 692 8.27 12.74 28.77
C ALA A 692 8.74 14.21 28.85
N ARG A 693 8.34 15.06 27.92
CA ARG A 693 8.58 16.51 27.93
C ARG A 693 7.56 17.23 28.78
#